data_b716802d3e8741fb84557be348908909
#
_entry.id   b716802d3e8741fb84557be348908909
#
_cell.length_a   1.000
_cell.length_b   1.000
_cell.length_c   1.000
_cell.angle_alpha   90.00
_cell.angle_beta   90.00
_cell.angle_gamma   90.00
#
_symmetry.space_group_name_H-M   'P 1'
#
loop_
_entity.id
_entity.type
_entity.pdbx_description
1 polymer ?
#
loop_
_entity_poly.entity_id
_entity_poly.type
_entity_poly.pdbx_seq_one_letter_code
_entity_poly.pdbx_strand_id
1 'polypeptide(L)'
;AERPSISEITIDGNKAIETEALLDGLKGAGLSVGQVFQRSTLEGMQLELQRQYVLQGRYDATIDSEVIAEPRNRVSIAIDVNEGTVATIQHINVVGNTIFSDEDLIDLFELKTGGWFSFFTSDNKYSKEKLTSDLETLSSYYLDRGYLQFNIDSTQVAVSPNKEEVYITANVTEGAKFTVSEVGLSGDLVLPEEDLNRFLIVQPEQIYSQQLVTATEDYLTRRLGNEGYNFAKVTGMPEIDEENSTVVMKFFIDPGKRTYVRRINFAGNMTTMDDVLRREMRQMESAPASSAAIEQSRIRLERLGFFKTATVETNEVPGSDDMIDVDFAVEEQSFGSIGGSLGYAQDAGLILGLNLQQNNFLGTGRRVGVSLNSSRYQDVISFNYTNPYFTEDGVSRGFGIFYRKTDLSKINVASYTTDTWGGSMNFGYPISETQRLGFSLGVTDTKITSGQYAVQEISASPRLAPEIEYWYYSTQQADGTYDAAEVLQPIDTLPFSALSPPENEGFLDLNGDKYLNWSLTGSWLQSTLNRGQLATRGASQSVSLEIAVPLSDLEFYKLNYRGEVYFPLFGEFTLHLRGELGYGDGYGDTSELPFYEHFFAGGFGSVRGYEANTLGPRSTPPSVYTANTAVTAIDENGRPTQFGGPDGRGYGYTVDPQTGKIPVQQFYNEPDPFGGNVLFEGSAEVLFPMPFIKDRSSLRSALFFDVGNVFNTNCRENQVNCFGIDAGELRYSVGIGVTWLSGFGPLTFSLAKPLNASPVDEREVFQFTLGRGF
;
A
#
# COMPACT_ATOMS: atom_id res chain seq x y z
N ALA A 1 -12.07 -2.01 67.30
CA ALA A 1 -12.91 -1.90 66.13
C ALA A 1 -12.17 -2.37 64.92
N GLU A 2 -12.79 -3.23 64.10
CA GLU A 2 -12.21 -3.65 62.82
C GLU A 2 -12.19 -2.45 61.88
N ARG A 3 -11.07 -2.32 61.12
CA ARG A 3 -10.95 -1.26 60.10
C ARG A 3 -11.95 -1.56 58.96
N PRO A 4 -12.61 -0.56 58.39
CA PRO A 4 -13.57 -0.77 57.30
C PRO A 4 -12.87 -1.25 56.03
N SER A 5 -13.60 -1.98 55.19
CA SER A 5 -13.15 -2.40 53.86
C SER A 5 -13.66 -1.43 52.79
N ILE A 6 -12.88 -1.28 51.71
CA ILE A 6 -13.22 -0.41 50.57
C ILE A 6 -14.30 -1.11 49.73
N SER A 7 -15.45 -0.42 49.53
CA SER A 7 -16.54 -0.92 48.69
C SER A 7 -16.43 -0.44 47.25
N GLU A 8 -16.02 0.80 47.04
CA GLU A 8 -15.91 1.45 45.73
C GLU A 8 -14.85 2.55 45.74
N ILE A 9 -14.20 2.78 44.63
CA ILE A 9 -13.31 3.91 44.41
C ILE A 9 -13.76 4.57 43.12
N THR A 10 -14.15 5.86 43.18
CA THR A 10 -14.49 6.69 42.02
C THR A 10 -13.46 7.79 41.86
N ILE A 11 -13.10 8.08 40.62
CA ILE A 11 -12.18 9.17 40.28
C ILE A 11 -12.86 10.02 39.21
N ASP A 12 -13.02 11.29 39.50
CA ASP A 12 -13.66 12.26 38.62
C ASP A 12 -12.71 13.43 38.34
N GLY A 13 -12.89 14.10 37.19
CA GLY A 13 -12.13 15.29 36.80
C GLY A 13 -10.82 15.02 36.07
N ASN A 14 -10.33 13.79 36.06
CA ASN A 14 -9.11 13.39 35.35
C ASN A 14 -9.36 13.24 33.83
N LYS A 15 -8.60 13.99 33.03
CA LYS A 15 -8.63 13.97 31.55
C LYS A 15 -7.26 13.67 30.92
N ALA A 16 -6.19 14.06 31.63
CA ALA A 16 -4.81 13.91 31.16
C ALA A 16 -4.26 12.49 31.44
N ILE A 17 -4.72 11.86 32.51
CA ILE A 17 -4.34 10.50 32.88
C ILE A 17 -5.64 9.66 32.90
N GLU A 18 -5.64 8.54 32.18
CA GLU A 18 -6.81 7.66 32.10
C GLU A 18 -7.18 7.09 33.47
N THR A 19 -8.46 7.00 33.76
CA THR A 19 -8.98 6.50 35.05
C THR A 19 -8.47 5.10 35.37
N GLU A 20 -8.33 4.25 34.35
CA GLU A 20 -7.87 2.87 34.50
C GLU A 20 -6.40 2.83 34.99
N ALA A 21 -5.53 3.67 34.45
CA ALA A 21 -4.13 3.80 34.89
C ALA A 21 -4.02 4.31 36.34
N LEU A 22 -4.86 5.27 36.73
CA LEU A 22 -4.93 5.78 38.10
C LEU A 22 -5.40 4.69 39.07
N LEU A 23 -6.43 3.92 38.71
CA LEU A 23 -6.95 2.80 39.51
C LEU A 23 -5.91 1.68 39.69
N ASP A 24 -5.16 1.37 38.66
CA ASP A 24 -4.07 0.38 38.73
C ASP A 24 -2.93 0.86 39.63
N GLY A 25 -2.60 2.15 39.59
CA GLY A 25 -1.65 2.76 40.52
C GLY A 25 -2.11 2.66 41.99
N LEU A 26 -3.38 2.97 42.25
CA LEU A 26 -4.00 2.83 43.57
C LEU A 26 -3.99 1.38 44.05
N LYS A 27 -4.30 0.42 43.14
CA LYS A 27 -4.27 -1.02 43.45
C LYS A 27 -2.85 -1.50 43.80
N GLY A 28 -1.84 -1.04 43.07
CA GLY A 28 -0.43 -1.35 43.37
C GLY A 28 0.02 -0.87 44.75
N ALA A 29 -0.57 0.22 45.25
CA ALA A 29 -0.31 0.76 46.58
C ALA A 29 -1.19 0.16 47.70
N GLY A 30 -2.04 -0.83 47.36
CA GLY A 30 -2.91 -1.50 48.30
C GLY A 30 -4.26 -0.83 48.55
N LEU A 31 -4.65 0.11 47.69
CA LEU A 31 -6.00 0.72 47.69
C LEU A 31 -6.80 0.10 46.54
N SER A 32 -7.58 -0.92 46.84
CA SER A 32 -8.51 -1.54 45.88
C SER A 32 -9.78 -2.01 46.55
N VAL A 33 -10.82 -2.19 45.77
CA VAL A 33 -12.11 -2.73 46.27
C VAL A 33 -11.89 -4.05 46.96
N GLY A 34 -12.45 -4.17 48.19
CA GLY A 34 -12.33 -5.36 49.06
C GLY A 34 -11.13 -5.30 50.02
N GLN A 35 -10.17 -4.40 49.87
CA GLN A 35 -9.06 -4.22 50.80
C GLN A 35 -9.45 -3.40 52.04
N VAL A 36 -8.65 -3.55 53.12
CA VAL A 36 -8.85 -2.79 54.35
C VAL A 36 -8.42 -1.35 54.16
N PHE A 37 -9.32 -0.41 54.40
CA PHE A 37 -9.01 1.03 54.26
C PHE A 37 -7.99 1.48 55.30
N GLN A 38 -6.96 2.20 54.81
CA GLN A 38 -5.97 2.89 55.61
C GLN A 38 -5.83 4.35 55.16
N ARG A 39 -6.14 5.29 56.07
CA ARG A 39 -6.14 6.71 55.75
C ARG A 39 -4.77 7.22 55.34
N SER A 40 -3.69 6.73 55.97
CA SER A 40 -2.32 7.09 55.63
C SER A 40 -1.93 6.66 54.23
N THR A 41 -2.46 5.54 53.73
CA THR A 41 -2.22 5.07 52.35
C THR A 41 -2.95 5.97 51.34
N LEU A 42 -4.18 6.40 51.66
CA LEU A 42 -4.93 7.34 50.81
C LEU A 42 -4.22 8.69 50.72
N GLU A 43 -3.81 9.27 51.86
CA GLU A 43 -3.08 10.53 51.90
C GLU A 43 -1.73 10.44 51.15
N GLY A 44 -1.01 9.34 51.29
CA GLY A 44 0.22 9.10 50.53
C GLY A 44 -0.02 9.01 49.01
N MET A 45 -1.10 8.38 48.60
CA MET A 45 -1.48 8.28 47.20
C MET A 45 -1.94 9.61 46.61
N GLN A 46 -2.67 10.43 47.37
CA GLN A 46 -3.00 11.79 46.94
C GLN A 46 -1.75 12.62 46.60
N LEU A 47 -0.73 12.55 47.45
CA LEU A 47 0.53 13.24 47.22
C LEU A 47 1.26 12.66 45.96
N GLU A 48 1.23 11.35 45.77
CA GLU A 48 1.84 10.72 44.60
C GLU A 48 1.08 11.06 43.31
N LEU A 49 -0.24 11.03 43.31
CA LEU A 49 -1.04 11.46 42.18
C LEU A 49 -0.81 12.94 41.85
N GLN A 50 -0.75 13.83 42.87
CA GLN A 50 -0.43 15.24 42.65
C GLN A 50 0.97 15.40 42.04
N ARG A 51 1.94 14.62 42.50
CA ARG A 51 3.30 14.59 41.94
C ARG A 51 3.30 14.16 40.46
N GLN A 52 2.49 13.18 40.07
CA GLN A 52 2.37 12.75 38.66
C GLN A 52 1.85 13.91 37.78
N TYR A 53 0.86 14.67 38.24
CA TYR A 53 0.39 15.86 37.52
C TYR A 53 1.44 16.97 37.44
N VAL A 54 2.21 17.16 38.50
CA VAL A 54 3.32 18.14 38.52
C VAL A 54 4.42 17.74 37.52
N LEU A 55 4.72 16.45 37.39
CA LEU A 55 5.69 15.95 36.39
C LEU A 55 5.25 16.24 34.95
N GLN A 56 3.92 16.32 34.71
CA GLN A 56 3.34 16.71 33.42
C GLN A 56 3.17 18.24 33.27
N GLY A 57 3.78 19.04 34.17
CA GLY A 57 3.72 20.50 34.11
C GLY A 57 2.43 21.11 34.65
N ARG A 58 1.61 20.36 35.37
CA ARG A 58 0.37 20.83 35.98
C ARG A 58 0.60 21.22 37.43
N TYR A 59 1.24 22.34 37.65
CA TYR A 59 1.66 22.81 38.99
C TYR A 59 0.50 23.25 39.88
N ASP A 60 -0.67 23.45 39.29
CA ASP A 60 -1.89 23.91 39.99
C ASP A 60 -2.87 22.76 40.22
N ALA A 61 -2.45 21.52 39.94
CA ALA A 61 -3.27 20.32 40.14
C ALA A 61 -3.56 20.15 41.65
N THR A 62 -4.84 19.95 41.96
CA THR A 62 -5.30 19.61 43.32
C THR A 62 -6.07 18.31 43.26
N ILE A 63 -5.87 17.46 44.28
CA ILE A 63 -6.54 16.17 44.40
C ILE A 63 -7.19 16.14 45.78
N ASP A 64 -8.50 16.16 45.78
CA ASP A 64 -9.31 16.08 46.98
C ASP A 64 -9.92 14.65 47.07
N SER A 65 -9.96 14.09 48.28
CA SER A 65 -10.61 12.81 48.51
C SER A 65 -11.60 12.88 49.62
N GLU A 66 -12.78 12.31 49.42
CA GLU A 66 -13.80 12.13 50.39
C GLU A 66 -14.00 10.64 50.68
N VAL A 67 -14.05 10.32 51.98
CA VAL A 67 -14.30 8.94 52.45
C VAL A 67 -15.65 8.90 53.06
N ILE A 68 -16.58 8.19 52.43
CA ILE A 68 -17.97 8.09 52.80
C ILE A 68 -18.18 6.73 53.50
N ALA A 69 -18.66 6.79 54.73
CA ALA A 69 -18.96 5.60 55.52
C ALA A 69 -20.23 4.93 55.02
N GLU A 70 -20.16 3.62 54.78
CA GLU A 70 -21.27 2.79 54.35
C GLU A 70 -21.71 1.75 55.38
N PRO A 71 -22.92 1.21 55.26
CA PRO A 71 -23.39 0.10 56.10
C PRO A 71 -22.45 -1.12 56.04
N ARG A 72 -22.41 -1.91 57.08
CA ARG A 72 -21.60 -3.14 57.23
C ARG A 72 -20.08 -2.92 57.27
N ASN A 73 -19.66 -1.85 57.97
CA ASN A 73 -18.25 -1.51 58.16
C ASN A 73 -17.47 -1.39 56.83
N ARG A 74 -18.04 -0.67 55.85
CA ARG A 74 -17.44 -0.37 54.54
C ARG A 74 -17.29 1.13 54.36
N VAL A 75 -16.40 1.48 53.43
CA VAL A 75 -16.19 2.87 52.98
C VAL A 75 -16.13 2.92 51.47
N SER A 76 -16.74 3.95 50.87
CA SER A 76 -16.45 4.35 49.49
C SER A 76 -15.51 5.54 49.49
N ILE A 77 -14.65 5.63 48.47
CA ILE A 77 -13.65 6.69 48.31
C ILE A 77 -13.98 7.40 47.02
N ALA A 78 -14.28 8.70 47.11
CA ALA A 78 -14.44 9.57 45.95
C ALA A 78 -13.17 10.44 45.86
N ILE A 79 -12.52 10.45 44.72
CA ILE A 79 -11.33 11.27 44.43
C ILE A 79 -11.72 12.26 43.34
N ASP A 80 -11.66 13.53 43.66
CA ASP A 80 -11.93 14.63 42.75
C ASP A 80 -10.59 15.26 42.32
N VAL A 81 -10.33 15.26 41.03
CA VAL A 81 -9.10 15.74 40.43
C VAL A 81 -9.37 17.03 39.69
N ASN A 82 -8.80 18.09 40.19
CA ASN A 82 -8.73 19.36 39.46
C ASN A 82 -7.33 19.45 38.85
N GLU A 83 -7.22 19.17 37.54
CA GLU A 83 -5.92 19.11 36.87
C GLU A 83 -5.24 20.44 36.68
N GLY A 84 -5.96 21.55 36.78
CA GLY A 84 -5.41 22.88 36.46
C GLY A 84 -5.00 23.03 35.00
N THR A 85 -4.22 24.03 34.70
CA THR A 85 -3.63 24.29 33.38
C THR A 85 -2.21 23.71 33.28
N VAL A 86 -1.79 23.31 32.07
CA VAL A 86 -0.40 22.93 31.82
C VAL A 86 0.44 24.21 31.67
N ALA A 87 1.53 24.28 32.40
CA ALA A 87 2.44 25.43 32.30
C ALA A 87 3.13 25.49 30.95
N THR A 88 3.22 26.66 30.37
CA THR A 88 3.83 26.89 29.04
C THR A 88 5.26 27.40 29.19
N ILE A 89 6.12 26.96 28.27
CA ILE A 89 7.53 27.34 28.25
C ILE A 89 7.65 28.70 27.60
N GLN A 90 8.18 29.68 28.39
CA GLN A 90 8.45 31.05 27.93
C GLN A 90 9.87 31.18 27.36
N HIS A 91 10.86 30.61 28.06
CA HIS A 91 12.25 30.69 27.66
C HIS A 91 12.98 29.38 27.96
N ILE A 92 13.83 28.98 27.01
CA ILE A 92 14.86 27.96 27.21
C ILE A 92 16.21 28.62 26.97
N ASN A 93 17.08 28.59 27.98
CA ASN A 93 18.43 29.16 27.91
C ASN A 93 19.46 28.05 28.06
N VAL A 94 20.47 28.04 27.23
CA VAL A 94 21.69 27.27 27.44
C VAL A 94 22.78 28.25 27.80
N VAL A 95 23.48 28.01 28.89
CA VAL A 95 24.51 28.93 29.41
C VAL A 95 25.84 28.20 29.49
N GLY A 96 26.88 28.80 28.97
CA GLY A 96 28.22 28.20 28.90
C GLY A 96 28.58 27.67 27.48
N ASN A 97 27.64 27.67 26.56
CA ASN A 97 27.87 27.38 25.16
C ASN A 97 28.58 28.56 24.50
N THR A 98 29.68 28.26 23.82
CA THR A 98 30.48 29.23 23.04
C THR A 98 30.72 28.76 21.62
N ILE A 99 30.52 27.48 21.34
CA ILE A 99 30.86 26.81 20.09
C ILE A 99 29.65 26.75 19.16
N PHE A 100 28.48 26.44 19.71
CA PHE A 100 27.23 26.40 18.98
C PHE A 100 26.30 27.53 19.44
N SER A 101 25.49 28.06 18.55
CA SER A 101 24.54 29.13 18.91
C SER A 101 23.37 28.57 19.73
N ASP A 102 22.77 29.43 20.58
CA ASP A 102 21.57 29.05 21.34
C ASP A 102 20.45 28.56 20.43
N GLU A 103 20.30 29.14 19.24
CA GLU A 103 19.28 28.78 18.26
C GLU A 103 19.50 27.34 17.76
N ASP A 104 20.74 26.98 17.40
CA ASP A 104 21.08 25.61 16.96
C ASP A 104 20.82 24.57 18.05
N LEU A 105 21.10 24.90 19.32
CA LEU A 105 20.94 23.98 20.44
C LEU A 105 19.46 23.84 20.85
N ILE A 106 18.70 24.93 20.86
CA ILE A 106 17.29 24.91 21.21
C ILE A 106 16.47 24.23 20.09
N ASP A 107 16.94 24.29 18.85
CA ASP A 107 16.29 23.57 17.73
C ASP A 107 16.34 22.06 17.86
N LEU A 108 17.27 21.51 18.63
CA LEU A 108 17.34 20.08 18.93
C LEU A 108 16.23 19.61 19.89
N PHE A 109 15.71 20.52 20.72
CA PHE A 109 14.75 20.19 21.76
C PHE A 109 13.37 19.89 21.17
N GLU A 110 12.67 18.91 21.71
CA GLU A 110 11.24 18.69 21.44
C GLU A 110 10.41 19.82 22.08
N LEU A 111 10.84 20.28 23.26
CA LEU A 111 10.24 21.39 23.95
C LEU A 111 10.58 22.71 23.24
N LYS A 112 9.57 23.50 22.90
CA LYS A 112 9.72 24.77 22.20
C LYS A 112 9.07 25.92 22.99
N THR A 113 9.56 27.15 22.79
CA THR A 113 8.88 28.34 23.24
C THR A 113 7.63 28.60 22.41
N GLY A 114 6.58 29.17 23.00
CA GLY A 114 5.30 29.44 22.32
C GLY A 114 5.46 30.33 21.09
N GLY A 115 5.02 29.84 19.92
CA GLY A 115 5.00 30.56 18.64
C GLY A 115 3.58 30.66 18.07
N TRP A 116 3.42 31.33 16.92
CA TRP A 116 2.12 31.53 16.26
C TRP A 116 1.35 30.21 15.99
N PHE A 117 2.05 29.08 15.78
CA PHE A 117 1.45 27.78 15.53
C PHE A 117 1.36 26.87 16.76
N SER A 118 1.81 27.30 17.94
CA SER A 118 1.79 26.52 19.19
C SER A 118 0.38 26.13 19.65
N PHE A 119 -0.65 26.78 19.10
CA PHE A 119 -2.05 26.42 19.33
C PHE A 119 -2.41 25.01 18.73
N PHE A 120 -1.71 24.59 17.67
CA PHE A 120 -1.92 23.28 17.01
C PHE A 120 -0.93 22.21 17.47
N THR A 121 0.19 22.61 18.09
CA THR A 121 1.23 21.74 18.60
C THR A 121 1.27 21.84 20.13
N SER A 122 1.52 20.73 20.82
CA SER A 122 1.66 20.76 22.29
C SER A 122 3.12 20.83 22.73
N ASP A 123 4.02 21.28 21.86
CA ASP A 123 5.47 21.38 22.05
C ASP A 123 5.90 22.49 23.03
N ASN A 124 5.03 23.47 23.25
CA ASN A 124 5.24 24.53 24.25
C ASN A 124 4.79 24.15 25.68
N LYS A 125 4.24 22.95 25.89
CA LYS A 125 3.80 22.50 27.20
C LYS A 125 4.94 21.78 27.92
N TYR A 126 5.23 22.21 29.13
CA TYR A 126 6.28 21.63 29.93
C TYR A 126 5.97 20.19 30.33
N SER A 127 6.94 19.31 30.15
CA SER A 127 6.98 17.97 30.71
C SER A 127 8.41 17.69 31.18
N LYS A 128 8.55 17.11 32.38
CA LYS A 128 9.88 16.76 32.90
C LYS A 128 10.53 15.62 32.09
N GLU A 129 9.74 14.68 31.60
CA GLU A 129 10.23 13.59 30.76
C GLU A 129 10.82 14.09 29.44
N LYS A 130 10.09 15.02 28.78
CA LYS A 130 10.58 15.67 27.56
C LYS A 130 11.85 16.47 27.81
N LEU A 131 11.90 17.23 28.93
CA LEU A 131 13.11 17.96 29.27
C LEU A 131 14.31 17.02 29.50
N THR A 132 14.11 15.88 30.15
CA THR A 132 15.19 14.90 30.34
C THR A 132 15.67 14.36 28.99
N SER A 133 14.76 14.00 28.08
CA SER A 133 15.08 13.55 26.73
C SER A 133 15.81 14.64 25.91
N ASP A 134 15.38 15.92 26.04
CA ASP A 134 16.03 17.04 25.37
C ASP A 134 17.45 17.27 25.86
N LEU A 135 17.69 17.12 27.17
CA LEU A 135 19.03 17.24 27.75
C LEU A 135 19.94 16.06 27.33
N GLU A 136 19.41 14.85 27.23
CA GLU A 136 20.13 13.69 26.67
C GLU A 136 20.45 13.93 25.19
N THR A 137 19.53 14.48 24.42
CA THR A 137 19.74 14.87 23.01
C THR A 137 20.84 15.93 22.90
N LEU A 138 20.82 16.93 23.78
CA LEU A 138 21.87 17.96 23.85
C LEU A 138 23.24 17.33 24.15
N SER A 139 23.32 16.43 25.12
CA SER A 139 24.56 15.72 25.45
C SER A 139 25.06 14.89 24.27
N SER A 140 24.16 14.12 23.64
CA SER A 140 24.49 13.31 22.45
C SER A 140 25.00 14.18 21.31
N TYR A 141 24.39 15.34 21.08
CA TYR A 141 24.79 16.28 20.04
C TYR A 141 26.26 16.73 20.17
N TYR A 142 26.69 17.06 21.39
CA TYR A 142 28.08 17.42 21.65
C TYR A 142 29.02 16.22 21.56
N LEU A 143 28.67 15.10 22.18
CA LEU A 143 29.47 13.88 22.16
C LEU A 143 29.70 13.36 20.73
N ASP A 144 28.69 13.51 19.84
CA ASP A 144 28.80 13.09 18.43
C ASP A 144 29.62 14.04 17.58
N ARG A 145 29.96 15.22 18.11
CA ARG A 145 30.80 16.23 17.42
C ARG A 145 32.21 16.36 17.98
N GLY A 146 32.57 15.42 18.85
CA GLY A 146 33.91 15.30 19.41
C GLY A 146 34.12 15.92 20.78
N TYR A 147 33.10 16.48 21.40
CA TYR A 147 33.22 17.10 22.72
C TYR A 147 33.02 16.08 23.83
N LEU A 148 34.00 15.17 23.96
CA LEU A 148 33.95 14.01 24.89
C LEU A 148 33.81 14.42 26.36
N GLN A 149 34.32 15.61 26.74
CA GLN A 149 34.27 16.16 28.09
C GLN A 149 33.04 17.08 28.31
N PHE A 150 32.08 17.07 27.39
CA PHE A 150 30.84 17.83 27.58
C PHE A 150 30.08 17.37 28.81
N ASN A 151 29.65 18.33 29.63
CA ASN A 151 28.85 18.06 30.80
C ASN A 151 27.73 19.10 30.98
N ILE A 152 26.59 18.65 31.46
CA ILE A 152 25.51 19.53 31.93
C ILE A 152 25.69 19.71 33.44
N ASP A 153 26.24 20.86 33.86
CA ASP A 153 26.60 21.10 35.24
C ASP A 153 25.37 21.26 36.15
N SER A 154 24.31 21.89 35.62
CA SER A 154 23.04 22.01 36.33
C SER A 154 21.89 22.38 35.39
N THR A 155 20.69 21.94 35.75
CA THR A 155 19.44 22.33 35.07
C THR A 155 18.51 22.95 36.06
N GLN A 156 18.08 24.18 35.80
CA GLN A 156 17.17 24.92 36.63
C GLN A 156 15.83 25.13 35.90
N VAL A 157 14.74 24.80 36.57
CA VAL A 157 13.38 25.00 36.09
C VAL A 157 12.69 25.95 37.07
N ALA A 158 12.48 27.19 36.64
CA ALA A 158 11.77 28.20 37.41
C ALA A 158 10.32 28.31 36.94
N VAL A 159 9.39 28.30 37.88
CA VAL A 159 7.95 28.40 37.61
C VAL A 159 7.49 29.78 38.08
N SER A 160 6.71 30.49 37.27
CA SER A 160 6.12 31.79 37.61
C SER A 160 5.18 31.70 38.84
N PRO A 161 4.95 32.82 39.56
CA PRO A 161 4.07 32.81 40.74
C PRO A 161 2.62 32.36 40.44
N ASN A 162 2.12 32.60 39.21
CA ASN A 162 0.80 32.13 38.75
C ASN A 162 0.79 30.66 38.29
N LYS A 163 1.95 29.97 38.30
CA LYS A 163 2.13 28.57 37.91
C LYS A 163 1.79 28.22 36.45
N GLU A 164 1.68 29.23 35.59
CA GLU A 164 1.30 29.08 34.18
C GLU A 164 2.51 29.14 33.22
N GLU A 165 3.65 29.63 33.68
CA GLU A 165 4.83 29.85 32.87
C GLU A 165 6.06 29.16 33.46
N VAL A 166 6.90 28.58 32.58
CA VAL A 166 8.13 27.88 32.92
C VAL A 166 9.31 28.50 32.19
N TYR A 167 10.40 28.66 32.90
CA TYR A 167 11.70 29.13 32.42
C TYR A 167 12.74 28.03 32.70
N ILE A 168 13.42 27.59 31.64
CA ILE A 168 14.40 26.49 31.71
C ILE A 168 15.77 27.08 31.46
N THR A 169 16.75 26.76 32.32
CA THR A 169 18.15 27.14 32.14
C THR A 169 19.02 25.92 32.35
N ALA A 170 19.76 25.53 31.32
CA ALA A 170 20.77 24.47 31.35
C ALA A 170 22.16 25.12 31.36
N ASN A 171 22.93 24.89 32.41
CA ASN A 171 24.34 25.34 32.48
C ASN A 171 25.22 24.17 31.98
N VAL A 172 26.06 24.46 30.99
CA VAL A 172 26.90 23.46 30.33
C VAL A 172 28.37 23.85 30.32
N THR A 173 29.21 22.83 30.31
CA THR A 173 30.66 22.96 30.07
C THR A 173 30.97 22.16 28.79
N GLU A 174 31.46 22.83 27.74
CA GLU A 174 31.61 22.21 26.41
C GLU A 174 32.84 21.29 26.27
N GLY A 175 33.93 21.65 26.96
CA GLY A 175 35.22 20.92 26.87
C GLY A 175 35.94 21.14 25.55
N ALA A 176 37.01 20.38 25.32
CA ALA A 176 37.81 20.40 24.11
C ALA A 176 37.21 19.45 23.04
N LYS A 177 37.49 19.74 21.77
CA LYS A 177 37.12 18.84 20.66
C LYS A 177 38.20 17.80 20.41
N PHE A 178 37.85 16.53 20.45
CA PHE A 178 38.73 15.39 20.26
C PHE A 178 38.59 14.73 18.90
N THR A 179 39.73 14.24 18.38
CA THR A 179 39.81 13.41 17.17
C THR A 179 40.34 12.04 17.55
N VAL A 180 39.88 10.99 16.86
CA VAL A 180 40.37 9.63 17.09
C VAL A 180 41.76 9.47 16.47
N SER A 181 42.78 9.14 17.25
CA SER A 181 44.13 8.91 16.75
C SER A 181 44.37 7.46 16.33
N GLU A 182 43.81 6.52 17.09
CA GLU A 182 43.99 5.08 16.88
C GLU A 182 42.72 4.33 17.32
N VAL A 183 42.42 3.22 16.62
CA VAL A 183 41.33 2.31 16.98
C VAL A 183 41.89 0.91 17.07
N GLY A 184 41.62 0.22 18.16
CA GLY A 184 42.10 -1.14 18.39
C GLY A 184 41.11 -2.02 19.09
N LEU A 185 41.30 -3.34 18.94
CA LEU A 185 40.58 -4.38 19.66
C LEU A 185 41.46 -4.90 20.81
N SER A 186 40.83 -5.27 21.91
CA SER A 186 41.49 -5.84 23.07
C SER A 186 40.59 -6.85 23.76
N GLY A 187 41.15 -7.66 24.70
CA GLY A 187 40.39 -8.71 25.37
C GLY A 187 40.56 -10.07 24.68
N ASP A 188 39.56 -10.94 24.78
CA ASP A 188 39.59 -12.29 24.19
C ASP A 188 38.95 -12.30 22.79
N LEU A 189 39.81 -12.30 21.78
CA LEU A 189 39.36 -12.30 20.37
C LEU A 189 39.12 -13.74 19.90
N VAL A 190 37.94 -14.25 20.16
CA VAL A 190 37.52 -15.62 19.76
C VAL A 190 37.28 -15.77 18.26
N LEU A 191 37.24 -14.68 17.52
CA LEU A 191 37.16 -14.62 16.06
C LEU A 191 38.42 -13.99 15.48
N PRO A 192 38.75 -14.25 14.19
CA PRO A 192 39.86 -13.58 13.53
C PRO A 192 39.73 -12.06 13.60
N GLU A 193 40.82 -11.40 14.01
CA GLU A 193 40.83 -9.93 14.14
C GLU A 193 40.48 -9.22 12.85
N GLU A 194 40.89 -9.78 11.70
CA GLU A 194 40.52 -9.24 10.36
C GLU A 194 38.99 -9.20 10.12
N ASP A 195 38.26 -10.20 10.64
CA ASP A 195 36.80 -10.26 10.55
C ASP A 195 36.12 -9.25 11.47
N LEU A 196 36.65 -9.07 12.69
CA LEU A 196 36.14 -8.10 13.65
C LEU A 196 36.43 -6.65 13.20
N ASN A 197 37.61 -6.40 12.64
CA ASN A 197 38.01 -5.08 12.14
C ASN A 197 37.06 -4.55 11.06
N ARG A 198 36.36 -5.42 10.30
CA ARG A 198 35.34 -5.01 9.31
C ARG A 198 34.12 -4.34 9.94
N PHE A 199 33.88 -4.57 11.21
CA PHE A 199 32.76 -4.02 11.96
C PHE A 199 33.12 -2.78 12.78
N LEU A 200 34.38 -2.34 12.74
CA LEU A 200 34.82 -1.06 13.30
C LEU A 200 34.38 0.08 12.40
N ILE A 201 33.33 0.82 12.84
CA ILE A 201 32.85 1.99 12.12
C ILE A 201 33.69 3.21 12.44
N VAL A 202 34.18 3.28 13.70
CA VAL A 202 35.11 4.33 14.13
C VAL A 202 36.43 4.16 13.38
N GLN A 203 36.91 5.24 12.76
CA GLN A 203 38.15 5.28 11.97
C GLN A 203 39.17 6.25 12.57
N PRO A 204 40.46 6.00 12.41
CA PRO A 204 41.49 6.99 12.74
C PRO A 204 41.29 8.30 11.94
N GLU A 205 41.76 9.41 12.52
CA GLU A 205 41.64 10.78 11.98
C GLU A 205 40.21 11.34 11.91
N GLN A 206 39.21 10.59 12.38
CA GLN A 206 37.81 10.99 12.46
C GLN A 206 37.56 11.79 13.74
N ILE A 207 36.60 12.73 13.70
CA ILE A 207 36.09 13.37 14.91
C ILE A 207 35.44 12.29 15.78
N TYR A 208 35.71 12.31 17.08
CA TYR A 208 35.02 11.41 18.02
C TYR A 208 33.51 11.55 17.93
N SER A 209 32.81 10.44 17.95
CA SER A 209 31.34 10.38 18.01
C SER A 209 30.91 9.21 18.90
N GLN A 210 30.16 9.50 19.93
CA GLN A 210 29.61 8.47 20.83
C GLN A 210 28.65 7.54 20.09
N GLN A 211 27.89 8.05 19.15
CA GLN A 211 27.00 7.26 18.30
C GLN A 211 27.78 6.19 17.51
N LEU A 212 28.94 6.54 16.95
CA LEU A 212 29.77 5.59 16.22
C LEU A 212 30.41 4.57 17.14
N VAL A 213 30.77 4.96 18.35
CA VAL A 213 31.30 4.04 19.38
C VAL A 213 30.24 3.02 19.76
N THR A 214 29.05 3.48 20.15
CA THR A 214 27.93 2.58 20.53
C THR A 214 27.53 1.68 19.37
N ALA A 215 27.46 2.21 18.15
CA ALA A 215 27.16 1.41 16.97
C ALA A 215 28.24 0.33 16.71
N THR A 216 29.52 0.65 16.95
CA THR A 216 30.62 -0.34 16.84
C THR A 216 30.49 -1.42 17.89
N GLU A 217 30.19 -1.06 19.16
CA GLU A 217 29.93 -2.02 20.23
C GLU A 217 28.78 -2.98 19.86
N ASP A 218 27.68 -2.44 19.37
CA ASP A 218 26.51 -3.20 18.91
C ASP A 218 26.84 -4.16 17.76
N TYR A 219 27.58 -3.69 16.74
CA TYR A 219 27.95 -4.55 15.62
C TYR A 219 28.89 -5.68 16.01
N LEU A 220 29.89 -5.40 16.84
CA LEU A 220 30.79 -6.42 17.36
C LEU A 220 30.07 -7.43 18.25
N THR A 221 29.19 -6.96 19.15
CA THR A 221 28.35 -7.82 19.99
C THR A 221 27.45 -8.72 19.16
N ARG A 222 26.79 -8.17 18.14
CA ARG A 222 25.95 -8.95 17.22
C ARG A 222 26.77 -9.96 16.41
N ARG A 223 27.98 -9.58 15.96
CA ARG A 223 28.86 -10.50 15.23
C ARG A 223 29.26 -11.69 16.08
N LEU A 224 29.61 -11.45 17.34
CA LEU A 224 29.93 -12.49 18.31
C LEU A 224 28.70 -13.36 18.63
N GLY A 225 27.55 -12.72 18.86
CA GLY A 225 26.28 -13.41 19.10
C GLY A 225 25.86 -14.33 17.96
N ASN A 226 26.19 -13.99 16.72
CA ASN A 226 25.89 -14.85 15.55
C ASN A 226 26.71 -16.14 15.52
N GLU A 227 27.85 -16.17 16.22
CA GLU A 227 28.72 -17.35 16.36
C GLU A 227 28.47 -18.14 17.66
N GLY A 228 27.45 -17.75 18.42
CA GLY A 228 27.04 -18.42 19.64
C GLY A 228 27.47 -17.73 20.94
N TYR A 229 28.14 -16.59 20.89
CA TYR A 229 28.55 -15.84 22.08
C TYR A 229 27.47 -14.81 22.46
N ASN A 230 26.29 -15.28 22.86
CA ASN A 230 25.12 -14.43 23.09
C ASN A 230 25.25 -13.51 24.32
N PHE A 231 26.14 -13.80 25.22
CA PHE A 231 26.42 -13.00 26.43
C PHE A 231 27.70 -12.18 26.31
N ALA A 232 28.23 -12.05 25.08
CA ALA A 232 29.39 -11.22 24.80
C ALA A 232 29.13 -9.76 25.20
N LYS A 233 30.12 -9.16 25.85
CA LYS A 233 30.16 -7.76 26.21
C LYS A 233 31.28 -7.08 25.44
N VAL A 234 30.96 -6.04 24.73
CA VAL A 234 31.93 -5.17 24.05
C VAL A 234 31.77 -3.78 24.64
N THR A 235 32.89 -3.23 25.10
CA THR A 235 32.91 -1.90 25.72
C THR A 235 33.98 -1.04 25.07
N GLY A 236 33.60 0.09 24.51
CA GLY A 236 34.54 1.08 23.96
C GLY A 236 35.14 1.90 25.10
N MET A 237 36.46 1.86 25.23
CA MET A 237 37.22 2.60 26.24
C MET A 237 38.01 3.72 25.55
N PRO A 238 37.61 5.00 25.70
CA PRO A 238 38.40 6.11 25.22
C PRO A 238 39.58 6.40 26.16
N GLU A 239 40.81 6.35 25.65
CA GLU A 239 41.99 6.87 26.32
C GLU A 239 42.28 8.28 25.80
N ILE A 240 42.08 9.29 26.65
CA ILE A 240 42.12 10.70 26.29
C ILE A 240 43.56 11.24 26.43
N ASP A 241 44.07 11.88 25.38
CA ASP A 241 45.29 12.69 25.40
C ASP A 241 44.84 14.17 25.29
N GLU A 242 44.82 14.85 26.45
CA GLU A 242 44.39 16.24 26.55
C GLU A 242 45.40 17.21 25.88
N GLU A 243 46.69 16.88 25.86
CA GLU A 243 47.73 17.75 25.29
C GLU A 243 47.56 17.86 23.77
N ASN A 244 47.26 16.75 23.12
CA ASN A 244 47.09 16.68 21.69
C ASN A 244 45.63 16.78 21.22
N SER A 245 44.66 16.84 22.13
CA SER A 245 43.22 16.76 21.87
C SER A 245 42.86 15.55 21.00
N THR A 246 43.43 14.39 21.31
CA THR A 246 43.21 13.12 20.63
C THR A 246 42.71 12.04 21.59
N VAL A 247 42.07 11.04 21.01
CA VAL A 247 41.58 9.89 21.77
C VAL A 247 41.94 8.58 21.06
N VAL A 248 42.53 7.64 21.81
CA VAL A 248 42.72 6.26 21.35
C VAL A 248 41.46 5.46 21.77
N MET A 249 40.79 4.88 20.80
CA MET A 249 39.62 4.04 21.05
C MET A 249 39.99 2.58 21.15
N LYS A 250 39.77 1.95 22.30
CA LYS A 250 39.99 0.52 22.49
C LYS A 250 38.67 -0.17 22.78
N PHE A 251 38.29 -1.11 21.92
CA PHE A 251 37.10 -1.95 22.14
C PHE A 251 37.53 -3.21 22.87
N PHE A 252 37.15 -3.28 24.15
CA PHE A 252 37.41 -4.44 24.96
C PHE A 252 36.33 -5.49 24.77
N ILE A 253 36.71 -6.70 24.37
CA ILE A 253 35.83 -7.82 24.07
C ILE A 253 35.95 -8.86 25.20
N ASP A 254 34.83 -9.13 25.84
CA ASP A 254 34.60 -10.27 26.72
C ASP A 254 33.52 -11.16 26.08
N PRO A 255 33.91 -12.24 25.38
CA PRO A 255 32.95 -13.07 24.64
C PRO A 255 32.10 -13.95 25.55
N GLY A 256 32.53 -14.20 26.78
CA GLY A 256 31.91 -15.21 27.61
C GLY A 256 32.05 -16.63 27.01
N LYS A 257 31.13 -17.53 27.36
CA LYS A 257 31.12 -18.91 26.84
C LYS A 257 30.25 -18.99 25.57
N ARG A 258 30.64 -19.87 24.65
CA ARG A 258 29.82 -20.20 23.48
C ARG A 258 28.61 -21.02 23.91
N THR A 259 27.41 -20.60 23.55
CA THR A 259 26.15 -21.19 23.97
C THR A 259 25.48 -21.95 22.85
N TYR A 260 24.73 -23.00 23.21
CA TYR A 260 23.95 -23.83 22.31
C TYR A 260 22.49 -23.82 22.74
N VAL A 261 21.56 -23.81 21.77
CA VAL A 261 20.12 -23.86 22.05
C VAL A 261 19.72 -25.27 22.44
N ARG A 262 19.29 -25.48 23.68
CA ARG A 262 18.75 -26.75 24.13
C ARG A 262 17.33 -26.97 23.62
N ARG A 263 16.46 -26.00 23.80
CA ARG A 263 15.03 -26.05 23.40
C ARG A 263 14.54 -24.70 22.93
N ILE A 264 13.55 -24.76 22.04
CA ILE A 264 12.73 -23.61 21.64
C ILE A 264 11.32 -23.87 22.15
N ASN A 265 10.86 -23.05 23.07
CA ASN A 265 9.53 -23.13 23.66
C ASN A 265 8.64 -22.03 23.12
N PHE A 266 7.33 -22.31 23.08
CA PHE A 266 6.31 -21.34 22.68
C PHE A 266 5.27 -21.21 23.79
N ALA A 267 4.82 -19.98 24.04
CA ALA A 267 3.78 -19.67 25.01
C ALA A 267 2.81 -18.62 24.39
N GLY A 268 1.53 -18.71 24.77
CA GLY A 268 0.50 -17.76 24.31
C GLY A 268 -0.22 -18.15 23.02
N ASN A 269 0.19 -19.21 22.33
CA ASN A 269 -0.46 -19.74 21.13
C ASN A 269 -1.62 -20.67 21.48
N MET A 270 -2.74 -20.11 21.92
CA MET A 270 -3.87 -20.89 22.40
C MET A 270 -4.66 -21.58 21.29
N THR A 271 -4.74 -20.95 20.11
CA THR A 271 -5.45 -21.44 18.92
C THR A 271 -4.48 -21.94 17.86
N THR A 272 -3.36 -21.25 17.68
CA THR A 272 -2.35 -21.56 16.66
C THR A 272 -1.58 -22.82 17.04
N MET A 273 -1.51 -23.78 16.13
CA MET A 273 -0.76 -25.01 16.34
C MET A 273 0.74 -24.73 16.45
N ASP A 274 1.44 -25.47 17.30
CA ASP A 274 2.89 -25.36 17.53
C ASP A 274 3.72 -25.48 16.23
N ASP A 275 3.31 -26.38 15.35
CA ASP A 275 3.95 -26.57 14.05
C ASP A 275 3.97 -25.30 13.19
N VAL A 276 2.98 -24.42 13.37
CA VAL A 276 2.90 -23.14 12.65
C VAL A 276 3.99 -22.18 13.12
N LEU A 277 4.32 -22.19 14.41
CA LEU A 277 5.40 -21.37 14.97
C LEU A 277 6.76 -22.00 14.63
N ARG A 278 6.91 -23.32 14.82
CA ARG A 278 8.17 -24.05 14.61
C ARG A 278 8.72 -23.91 13.20
N ARG A 279 7.88 -23.96 12.18
CA ARG A 279 8.31 -23.82 10.78
C ARG A 279 8.84 -22.41 10.44
N GLU A 280 8.53 -21.41 11.25
CA GLU A 280 9.06 -20.05 11.08
C GLU A 280 10.43 -19.85 11.73
N MET A 281 10.90 -20.82 12.53
CA MET A 281 12.18 -20.72 13.20
C MET A 281 13.35 -20.78 12.23
N ARG A 282 14.32 -19.90 12.44
CA ARG A 282 15.63 -19.91 11.77
C ARG A 282 16.74 -20.40 12.67
N GLN A 283 16.53 -20.27 13.98
CA GLN A 283 17.36 -20.93 14.98
C GLN A 283 16.91 -22.37 15.11
N MET A 284 17.88 -23.30 15.14
CA MET A 284 17.64 -24.72 15.36
C MET A 284 18.00 -25.13 16.78
N GLU A 285 17.29 -26.09 17.35
CA GLU A 285 17.67 -26.77 18.59
C GLU A 285 18.96 -27.57 18.36
N SER A 286 19.78 -27.67 19.39
CA SER A 286 21.13 -28.31 19.38
C SER A 286 22.17 -27.62 18.48
N ALA A 287 21.86 -26.49 17.89
CA ALA A 287 22.81 -25.66 17.15
C ALA A 287 23.38 -24.54 18.00
N PRO A 288 24.54 -23.96 17.64
CA PRO A 288 25.02 -22.74 18.25
C PRO A 288 23.93 -21.65 18.24
N ALA A 289 23.77 -20.95 19.32
CA ALA A 289 22.76 -19.93 19.47
C ALA A 289 23.17 -18.68 18.65
N SER A 290 22.45 -18.37 17.60
CA SER A 290 22.69 -17.18 16.77
C SER A 290 21.69 -16.08 17.10
N SER A 291 22.17 -14.96 17.62
CA SER A 291 21.30 -13.79 17.92
C SER A 291 20.52 -13.33 16.71
N ALA A 292 21.14 -13.34 15.51
CA ALA A 292 20.45 -12.99 14.27
C ALA A 292 19.38 -14.02 13.88
N ALA A 293 19.64 -15.32 14.04
CA ALA A 293 18.67 -16.36 13.73
C ALA A 293 17.47 -16.34 14.70
N ILE A 294 17.72 -16.06 15.98
CA ILE A 294 16.67 -15.90 17.00
C ILE A 294 15.81 -14.68 16.69
N GLU A 295 16.41 -13.53 16.43
CA GLU A 295 15.69 -12.30 16.09
C GLU A 295 14.94 -12.43 14.76
N GLN A 296 15.55 -13.06 13.75
CA GLN A 296 14.87 -13.34 12.49
C GLN A 296 13.65 -14.26 12.70
N SER A 297 13.73 -15.22 13.61
CA SER A 297 12.59 -16.07 13.96
C SER A 297 11.45 -15.25 14.60
N ARG A 298 11.79 -14.31 15.50
CA ARG A 298 10.81 -13.39 16.10
C ARG A 298 10.11 -12.52 15.05
N ILE A 299 10.90 -11.89 14.16
CA ILE A 299 10.36 -11.07 13.05
C ILE A 299 9.46 -11.90 12.13
N ARG A 300 9.79 -13.15 11.88
CA ARG A 300 8.96 -14.03 11.05
C ARG A 300 7.62 -14.36 11.71
N LEU A 301 7.61 -14.58 13.04
CA LEU A 301 6.36 -14.75 13.78
C LEU A 301 5.46 -13.49 13.66
N GLU A 302 6.04 -12.30 13.84
CA GLU A 302 5.28 -11.04 13.66
C GLU A 302 4.73 -10.88 12.24
N ARG A 303 5.51 -11.23 11.22
CA ARG A 303 5.11 -11.16 9.81
C ARG A 303 3.96 -12.09 9.42
N LEU A 304 3.70 -13.14 10.21
CA LEU A 304 2.53 -13.99 9.97
C LEU A 304 1.21 -13.21 10.07
N GLY A 305 1.19 -12.14 10.88
CA GLY A 305 -0.02 -11.37 11.14
C GLY A 305 -1.05 -12.12 11.99
N PHE A 306 -0.61 -13.17 12.71
CA PHE A 306 -1.45 -13.94 13.63
C PHE A 306 -1.31 -13.43 15.06
N PHE A 307 -0.24 -12.72 15.33
CA PHE A 307 0.15 -12.24 16.65
C PHE A 307 0.19 -10.72 16.67
N LYS A 308 -0.28 -10.13 17.77
CA LYS A 308 -0.18 -8.70 18.06
C LYS A 308 1.25 -8.34 18.46
N THR A 309 1.86 -9.21 19.27
CA THR A 309 3.24 -9.10 19.72
C THR A 309 3.89 -10.48 19.70
N ALA A 310 5.18 -10.51 19.40
CA ALA A 310 6.03 -11.67 19.58
C ALA A 310 7.31 -11.21 20.28
N THR A 311 7.56 -11.73 21.48
CA THR A 311 8.76 -11.48 22.26
C THR A 311 9.60 -12.73 22.34
N VAL A 312 10.89 -12.58 22.55
CA VAL A 312 11.82 -13.70 22.74
C VAL A 312 12.74 -13.42 23.92
N GLU A 313 12.89 -14.41 24.77
CA GLU A 313 13.83 -14.40 25.88
C GLU A 313 14.76 -15.59 25.75
N THR A 314 16.02 -15.38 26.12
CA THR A 314 17.04 -16.43 26.18
C THR A 314 17.42 -16.67 27.62
N ASN A 315 17.12 -17.86 28.11
CA ASN A 315 17.33 -18.24 29.50
C ASN A 315 18.46 -19.28 29.65
N GLU A 316 19.40 -19.03 30.56
CA GLU A 316 20.44 -20.00 30.88
C GLU A 316 19.83 -21.25 31.52
N VAL A 317 20.30 -22.41 31.11
CA VAL A 317 19.85 -23.69 31.68
C VAL A 317 20.51 -23.95 32.99
N PRO A 318 19.78 -24.10 34.12
CA PRO A 318 20.38 -24.40 35.41
C PRO A 318 21.23 -25.67 35.37
N GLY A 319 22.52 -25.54 35.76
CA GLY A 319 23.48 -26.65 35.80
C GLY A 319 24.21 -26.93 34.48
N SER A 320 24.02 -26.09 33.47
CA SER A 320 24.85 -26.08 32.26
C SER A 320 25.32 -24.65 32.00
N ASP A 321 26.62 -24.52 31.72
CA ASP A 321 27.24 -23.21 31.48
C ASP A 321 27.27 -22.83 29.99
N ASP A 322 26.80 -23.74 29.10
CA ASP A 322 26.90 -23.62 27.65
C ASP A 322 25.57 -23.87 26.93
N MET A 323 24.47 -24.03 27.67
CA MET A 323 23.15 -24.23 27.08
C MET A 323 22.18 -23.13 27.48
N ILE A 324 21.35 -22.73 26.49
CA ILE A 324 20.25 -21.80 26.69
C ILE A 324 18.95 -22.40 26.19
N ASP A 325 17.83 -22.03 26.80
CA ASP A 325 16.49 -22.19 26.26
C ASP A 325 16.07 -20.88 25.61
N VAL A 326 15.37 -20.98 24.49
CA VAL A 326 14.82 -19.82 23.78
C VAL A 326 13.30 -19.86 23.90
N ASP A 327 12.75 -18.90 24.61
CA ASP A 327 11.33 -18.84 24.93
C ASP A 327 10.66 -17.73 24.10
N PHE A 328 9.82 -18.13 23.16
CA PHE A 328 8.99 -17.21 22.39
C PHE A 328 7.62 -17.06 23.06
N ALA A 329 7.27 -15.86 23.47
CA ALA A 329 5.93 -15.54 23.95
C ALA A 329 5.18 -14.73 22.90
N VAL A 330 3.98 -15.18 22.55
CA VAL A 330 3.12 -14.56 21.53
C VAL A 330 1.78 -14.17 22.12
N GLU A 331 1.23 -13.06 21.65
CA GLU A 331 -0.14 -12.64 21.96
C GLU A 331 -0.97 -12.76 20.68
N GLU A 332 -1.91 -13.72 20.64
CA GLU A 332 -2.75 -13.94 19.48
C GLU A 332 -3.71 -12.77 19.24
N GLN A 333 -3.89 -12.40 17.98
CA GLN A 333 -4.91 -11.44 17.58
C GLN A 333 -6.03 -12.13 16.79
N SER A 334 -7.11 -11.41 16.49
CA SER A 334 -8.19 -11.95 15.67
C SER A 334 -7.68 -12.40 14.30
N PHE A 335 -7.93 -13.64 13.92
CA PHE A 335 -7.53 -14.21 12.62
C PHE A 335 -8.55 -13.93 11.52
N GLY A 336 -9.76 -13.53 11.88
CA GLY A 336 -10.83 -13.19 10.97
C GLY A 336 -10.90 -11.69 10.75
N SER A 337 -11.01 -11.28 9.51
CA SER A 337 -11.32 -9.90 9.15
C SER A 337 -12.53 -9.86 8.22
N ILE A 338 -13.44 -8.95 8.52
CA ILE A 338 -14.54 -8.57 7.64
C ILE A 338 -14.27 -7.13 7.27
N GLY A 339 -13.94 -6.90 6.00
CA GLY A 339 -13.66 -5.57 5.47
C GLY A 339 -14.70 -5.17 4.44
N GLY A 340 -15.34 -4.03 4.65
CA GLY A 340 -16.06 -3.32 3.60
C GLY A 340 -15.15 -2.21 3.04
N SER A 341 -15.08 -2.08 1.75
CA SER A 341 -14.37 -0.97 1.10
C SER A 341 -15.30 -0.17 0.21
N LEU A 342 -15.14 1.14 0.25
CA LEU A 342 -15.80 2.10 -0.61
C LEU A 342 -14.71 2.92 -1.29
N GLY A 343 -14.69 2.88 -2.60
CA GLY A 343 -13.73 3.64 -3.39
C GLY A 343 -14.42 4.39 -4.52
N TYR A 344 -13.70 5.30 -5.13
CA TYR A 344 -14.12 5.97 -6.34
C TYR A 344 -12.90 6.19 -7.24
N ALA A 345 -13.05 5.87 -8.52
CA ALA A 345 -12.09 6.22 -9.55
C ALA A 345 -12.84 6.77 -10.76
N GLN A 346 -12.22 7.69 -11.50
CA GLN A 346 -12.89 8.34 -12.63
C GLN A 346 -13.29 7.33 -13.71
N ASP A 347 -12.42 6.37 -13.99
CA ASP A 347 -12.63 5.27 -14.94
C ASP A 347 -13.64 4.22 -14.44
N ALA A 348 -13.51 3.80 -13.20
CA ALA A 348 -14.28 2.71 -12.62
C ALA A 348 -15.58 3.15 -11.90
N GLY A 349 -15.76 4.46 -11.67
CA GLY A 349 -16.87 4.99 -10.89
C GLY A 349 -16.80 4.59 -9.41
N LEU A 350 -17.97 4.35 -8.82
CA LEU A 350 -18.08 3.86 -7.45
C LEU A 350 -17.62 2.40 -7.37
N ILE A 351 -16.70 2.12 -6.48
CA ILE A 351 -16.17 0.77 -6.23
C ILE A 351 -16.62 0.32 -4.85
N LEU A 352 -17.33 -0.78 -4.81
CA LEU A 352 -17.79 -1.43 -3.58
C LEU A 352 -17.05 -2.75 -3.42
N GLY A 353 -16.45 -2.96 -2.26
CA GLY A 353 -15.79 -4.22 -1.93
C GLY A 353 -16.29 -4.78 -0.61
N LEU A 354 -16.48 -6.08 -0.56
CA LEU A 354 -16.64 -6.85 0.66
C LEU A 354 -15.60 -7.96 0.65
N ASN A 355 -14.77 -7.99 1.67
CA ASN A 355 -13.74 -9.01 1.83
C ASN A 355 -13.92 -9.71 3.17
N LEU A 356 -14.13 -11.01 3.11
CA LEU A 356 -14.16 -11.90 4.26
C LEU A 356 -12.90 -12.74 4.21
N GLN A 357 -12.01 -12.57 5.16
CA GLN A 357 -10.76 -13.32 5.20
C GLN A 357 -10.57 -13.95 6.56
N GLN A 358 -10.27 -15.22 6.59
CA GLN A 358 -9.83 -15.97 7.75
C GLN A 358 -8.36 -16.37 7.54
N ASN A 359 -7.46 -15.66 8.21
CA ASN A 359 -6.07 -16.07 8.34
C ASN A 359 -5.98 -17.14 9.43
N ASN A 360 -5.00 -18.03 9.33
CA ASN A 360 -4.82 -19.09 10.33
C ASN A 360 -6.09 -19.94 10.58
N PHE A 361 -6.73 -20.37 9.47
CA PHE A 361 -7.96 -21.17 9.52
C PHE A 361 -7.76 -22.43 10.38
N LEU A 362 -8.58 -22.56 11.44
CA LEU A 362 -8.49 -23.63 12.43
C LEU A 362 -7.10 -23.78 13.10
N GLY A 363 -6.35 -22.70 13.25
CA GLY A 363 -5.00 -22.72 13.86
C GLY A 363 -3.90 -23.34 12.99
N THR A 364 -4.18 -23.70 11.75
CA THR A 364 -3.26 -24.44 10.86
C THR A 364 -2.35 -23.54 10.02
N GLY A 365 -2.45 -22.22 10.17
CA GLY A 365 -1.72 -21.24 9.36
C GLY A 365 -2.23 -21.13 7.91
N ARG A 366 -3.32 -21.82 7.57
CA ARG A 366 -3.95 -21.74 6.23
C ARG A 366 -4.84 -20.51 6.15
N ARG A 367 -5.04 -20.01 4.92
CA ARG A 367 -5.86 -18.82 4.65
C ARG A 367 -7.06 -19.21 3.80
N VAL A 368 -8.23 -18.70 4.18
CA VAL A 368 -9.46 -18.82 3.41
C VAL A 368 -10.03 -17.42 3.23
N GLY A 369 -10.42 -17.09 2.01
CA GLY A 369 -10.98 -15.79 1.70
C GLY A 369 -12.13 -15.85 0.71
N VAL A 370 -13.10 -14.96 0.89
CA VAL A 370 -14.17 -14.66 -0.07
C VAL A 370 -14.14 -13.19 -0.33
N SER A 371 -14.11 -12.78 -1.58
CA SER A 371 -14.20 -11.38 -1.96
C SER A 371 -15.33 -11.14 -2.96
N LEU A 372 -16.04 -10.04 -2.77
CA LEU A 372 -17.07 -9.51 -3.65
C LEU A 372 -16.66 -8.09 -3.99
N ASN A 373 -16.41 -7.84 -5.25
CA ASN A 373 -16.08 -6.49 -5.72
C ASN A 373 -17.03 -6.11 -6.84
N SER A 374 -17.56 -4.89 -6.77
CA SER A 374 -18.46 -4.34 -7.78
C SER A 374 -18.04 -2.92 -8.11
N SER A 375 -17.99 -2.62 -9.40
CA SER A 375 -17.70 -1.30 -9.93
C SER A 375 -18.66 -0.98 -11.10
N ARG A 376 -18.54 0.20 -11.69
CA ARG A 376 -19.35 0.60 -12.85
C ARG A 376 -19.28 -0.41 -13.99
N TYR A 377 -18.13 -1.04 -14.19
CA TYR A 377 -17.88 -1.88 -15.37
C TYR A 377 -17.58 -3.35 -15.04
N GLN A 378 -17.31 -3.69 -13.77
CA GLN A 378 -16.90 -5.04 -13.41
C GLN A 378 -17.49 -5.51 -12.09
N ASP A 379 -18.01 -6.71 -12.10
CA ASP A 379 -18.42 -7.46 -10.91
C ASP A 379 -17.56 -8.72 -10.78
N VAL A 380 -16.96 -8.93 -9.60
CA VAL A 380 -16.10 -10.09 -9.31
C VAL A 380 -16.52 -10.74 -8.00
N ILE A 381 -16.72 -12.04 -8.05
CA ILE A 381 -16.89 -12.89 -6.87
C ILE A 381 -15.75 -13.90 -6.89
N SER A 382 -15.00 -14.00 -5.79
CA SER A 382 -13.94 -15.00 -5.71
C SER A 382 -13.86 -15.69 -4.36
N PHE A 383 -13.48 -16.95 -4.39
CA PHE A 383 -13.11 -17.76 -3.24
C PHE A 383 -11.67 -18.21 -3.39
N ASN A 384 -10.87 -18.05 -2.35
CA ASN A 384 -9.46 -18.40 -2.33
C ASN A 384 -9.12 -19.20 -1.08
N TYR A 385 -8.38 -20.28 -1.27
CA TYR A 385 -7.77 -21.08 -0.21
C TYR A 385 -6.27 -21.15 -0.43
N THR A 386 -5.46 -20.95 0.60
CA THR A 386 -3.99 -21.04 0.50
C THR A 386 -3.41 -21.76 1.71
N ASN A 387 -2.63 -22.78 1.46
CA ASN A 387 -1.73 -23.40 2.41
C ASN A 387 -0.30 -22.90 2.15
N PRO A 388 0.26 -22.00 2.99
CA PRO A 388 1.60 -21.43 2.77
C PRO A 388 2.75 -22.42 2.93
N TYR A 389 2.53 -23.52 3.63
CA TYR A 389 3.48 -24.62 3.83
C TYR A 389 2.82 -25.95 3.45
N PHE A 390 2.69 -26.19 2.16
CA PHE A 390 2.23 -27.47 1.64
C PHE A 390 3.31 -28.55 1.78
N THR A 391 4.57 -28.15 1.64
CA THR A 391 5.76 -28.96 1.95
C THR A 391 6.56 -28.31 3.07
N GLU A 392 7.45 -29.07 3.71
CA GLU A 392 8.33 -28.60 4.78
C GLU A 392 9.29 -27.49 4.29
N ASP A 393 9.70 -27.54 3.03
CA ASP A 393 10.56 -26.53 2.38
C ASP A 393 9.85 -25.20 2.10
N GLY A 394 8.58 -25.05 2.49
CA GLY A 394 7.83 -23.80 2.35
C GLY A 394 7.20 -23.58 0.97
N VAL A 395 7.01 -24.65 0.18
CA VAL A 395 6.18 -24.58 -1.03
C VAL A 395 4.74 -24.31 -0.63
N SER A 396 4.18 -23.23 -1.11
CA SER A 396 2.76 -22.92 -0.91
C SER A 396 1.90 -23.58 -1.98
N ARG A 397 0.65 -23.97 -1.60
CA ARG A 397 -0.38 -24.42 -2.52
C ARG A 397 -1.67 -23.67 -2.28
N GLY A 398 -2.26 -23.14 -3.34
CA GLY A 398 -3.54 -22.44 -3.31
C GLY A 398 -4.53 -23.02 -4.30
N PHE A 399 -5.82 -22.77 -4.04
CA PHE A 399 -6.93 -22.99 -4.95
C PHE A 399 -7.75 -21.72 -5.01
N GLY A 400 -8.16 -21.32 -6.22
CA GLY A 400 -9.05 -20.21 -6.44
C GLY A 400 -10.21 -20.61 -7.33
N ILE A 401 -11.38 -20.05 -7.08
CA ILE A 401 -12.55 -20.11 -7.96
C ILE A 401 -13.10 -18.71 -8.05
N PHE A 402 -13.44 -18.27 -9.24
CA PHE A 402 -14.01 -16.94 -9.42
C PHE A 402 -15.08 -16.90 -10.51
N TYR A 403 -15.97 -15.95 -10.38
CA TYR A 403 -16.84 -15.45 -11.42
C TYR A 403 -16.56 -13.97 -11.64
N ARG A 404 -16.41 -13.56 -12.88
CA ARG A 404 -16.17 -12.18 -13.28
C ARG A 404 -17.03 -11.81 -14.47
N LYS A 405 -17.78 -10.73 -14.31
CA LYS A 405 -18.50 -10.10 -15.40
C LYS A 405 -17.90 -8.72 -15.67
N THR A 406 -17.52 -8.44 -16.90
CA THR A 406 -16.92 -7.16 -17.27
C THR A 406 -17.67 -6.57 -18.48
N ASP A 407 -18.15 -5.34 -18.33
CA ASP A 407 -18.80 -4.55 -19.39
C ASP A 407 -17.84 -3.45 -19.83
N LEU A 408 -17.11 -3.72 -20.88
CA LEU A 408 -16.03 -2.84 -21.37
C LEU A 408 -16.55 -1.58 -22.07
N SER A 409 -17.81 -1.57 -22.51
CA SER A 409 -18.44 -0.35 -23.07
C SER A 409 -18.52 0.82 -22.09
N LYS A 410 -18.26 0.58 -20.82
CA LYS A 410 -18.34 1.60 -19.75
C LYS A 410 -16.99 2.23 -19.37
N ILE A 411 -15.89 1.78 -19.99
CA ILE A 411 -14.52 2.22 -19.68
C ILE A 411 -13.71 2.61 -20.93
N ASN A 412 -14.36 3.24 -21.88
CA ASN A 412 -13.72 3.70 -23.12
C ASN A 412 -13.03 2.57 -23.90
N VAL A 413 -13.72 1.48 -24.09
CA VAL A 413 -13.27 0.34 -24.89
C VAL A 413 -14.42 -0.09 -25.80
N ALA A 414 -14.11 -0.79 -26.88
CA ALA A 414 -15.11 -1.33 -27.80
C ALA A 414 -16.24 -2.07 -27.06
N SER A 415 -17.46 -1.91 -27.54
CA SER A 415 -18.69 -2.35 -26.87
C SER A 415 -18.84 -3.87 -26.86
N TYR A 416 -18.40 -4.52 -25.79
CA TYR A 416 -18.67 -5.94 -25.51
C TYR A 416 -18.66 -6.24 -24.01
N THR A 417 -19.28 -7.35 -23.64
CA THR A 417 -19.32 -7.85 -22.26
C THR A 417 -18.69 -9.22 -22.21
N THR A 418 -17.87 -9.49 -21.18
CA THR A 418 -17.34 -10.83 -20.91
C THR A 418 -17.91 -11.38 -19.61
N ASP A 419 -18.43 -12.59 -19.67
CA ASP A 419 -18.82 -13.40 -18.50
C ASP A 419 -17.83 -14.55 -18.37
N THR A 420 -17.02 -14.56 -17.32
CA THR A 420 -15.93 -15.55 -17.13
C THR A 420 -16.10 -16.28 -15.81
N TRP A 421 -16.16 -17.61 -15.89
CA TRP A 421 -15.97 -18.51 -14.75
C TRP A 421 -14.55 -19.07 -14.80
N GLY A 422 -13.90 -19.14 -13.67
CA GLY A 422 -12.54 -19.67 -13.65
C GLY A 422 -12.20 -20.37 -12.36
N GLY A 423 -11.24 -21.29 -12.48
CA GLY A 423 -10.61 -21.97 -11.35
C GLY A 423 -9.11 -22.07 -11.55
N SER A 424 -8.35 -22.02 -10.48
CA SER A 424 -6.90 -22.14 -10.55
C SER A 424 -6.32 -22.94 -9.38
N MET A 425 -5.20 -23.59 -9.64
CA MET A 425 -4.35 -24.23 -8.64
C MET A 425 -2.97 -23.60 -8.72
N ASN A 426 -2.56 -22.99 -7.63
CA ASN A 426 -1.36 -22.18 -7.58
C ASN A 426 -0.32 -22.81 -6.66
N PHE A 427 0.95 -22.81 -7.08
CA PHE A 427 2.09 -23.21 -6.29
C PHE A 427 3.07 -22.05 -6.20
N GLY A 428 3.65 -21.83 -5.02
CA GLY A 428 4.68 -20.81 -4.82
C GLY A 428 5.87 -21.40 -4.09
N TYR A 429 7.06 -21.21 -4.65
CA TYR A 429 8.32 -21.64 -4.08
C TYR A 429 9.17 -20.43 -3.66
N PRO A 430 9.49 -20.25 -2.36
CA PRO A 430 10.38 -19.20 -1.91
C PRO A 430 11.83 -19.57 -2.24
N ILE A 431 12.47 -18.79 -3.13
CA ILE A 431 13.91 -18.94 -3.43
C ILE A 431 14.73 -18.31 -2.30
N SER A 432 14.27 -17.16 -1.81
CA SER A 432 14.90 -16.40 -0.71
C SER A 432 13.85 -15.61 0.05
N GLU A 433 14.26 -14.85 1.05
CA GLU A 433 13.37 -13.96 1.81
C GLU A 433 12.74 -12.85 0.93
N THR A 434 13.37 -12.53 -0.20
CA THR A 434 12.94 -11.47 -1.11
C THR A 434 12.48 -11.96 -2.49
N GLN A 435 12.61 -13.26 -2.79
CA GLN A 435 12.31 -13.82 -4.11
C GLN A 435 11.40 -15.03 -4.03
N ARG A 436 10.45 -15.11 -4.96
CA ARG A 436 9.51 -16.23 -5.07
C ARG A 436 9.27 -16.61 -6.52
N LEU A 437 9.23 -17.91 -6.80
CA LEU A 437 8.68 -18.46 -8.03
C LEU A 437 7.21 -18.84 -7.81
N GLY A 438 6.39 -18.60 -8.81
CA GLY A 438 5.00 -19.03 -8.87
C GLY A 438 4.77 -19.91 -10.08
N PHE A 439 3.92 -20.91 -9.90
CA PHE A 439 3.41 -21.75 -10.97
C PHE A 439 1.90 -21.92 -10.78
N SER A 440 1.11 -21.68 -11.82
CA SER A 440 -0.34 -21.80 -11.78
C SER A 440 -0.86 -22.63 -12.93
N LEU A 441 -1.82 -23.49 -12.62
CA LEU A 441 -2.70 -24.18 -13.56
C LEU A 441 -4.05 -23.52 -13.50
N GLY A 442 -4.55 -22.98 -14.59
CA GLY A 442 -5.83 -22.30 -14.69
C GLY A 442 -6.77 -22.99 -15.67
N VAL A 443 -8.05 -22.82 -15.44
CA VAL A 443 -9.11 -23.13 -16.39
C VAL A 443 -10.13 -22.00 -16.35
N THR A 444 -10.51 -21.49 -17.52
CA THR A 444 -11.50 -20.41 -17.66
C THR A 444 -12.51 -20.75 -18.73
N ASP A 445 -13.79 -20.55 -18.44
CA ASP A 445 -14.89 -20.60 -19.39
C ASP A 445 -15.37 -19.13 -19.58
N THR A 446 -15.11 -18.56 -20.73
CA THR A 446 -15.41 -17.16 -21.05
C THR A 446 -16.46 -17.12 -22.15
N LYS A 447 -17.56 -16.40 -21.86
CA LYS A 447 -18.57 -16.05 -22.86
C LYS A 447 -18.48 -14.57 -23.17
N ILE A 448 -18.46 -14.25 -24.46
CA ILE A 448 -18.43 -12.87 -24.96
C ILE A 448 -19.81 -12.54 -25.54
N THR A 449 -20.32 -11.38 -25.16
CA THR A 449 -21.54 -10.83 -25.74
C THR A 449 -21.19 -9.49 -26.39
N SER A 450 -21.27 -9.42 -27.72
CA SER A 450 -21.04 -8.19 -28.46
C SER A 450 -22.18 -7.20 -28.23
N GLY A 451 -21.87 -5.90 -28.18
CA GLY A 451 -22.86 -4.84 -28.17
C GLY A 451 -23.66 -4.73 -29.48
N GLN A 452 -24.68 -3.92 -29.48
CA GLN A 452 -25.56 -3.69 -30.65
C GLN A 452 -24.77 -3.15 -31.86
N TYR A 453 -23.71 -2.40 -31.62
CA TYR A 453 -22.80 -1.84 -32.61
C TYR A 453 -21.39 -2.43 -32.40
N ALA A 454 -21.27 -3.74 -32.58
CA ALA A 454 -19.96 -4.37 -32.48
C ALA A 454 -19.02 -3.85 -33.57
N VAL A 455 -17.79 -3.55 -33.19
CA VAL A 455 -16.73 -3.18 -34.14
C VAL A 455 -16.34 -4.35 -35.03
N GLN A 456 -15.82 -4.08 -36.23
CA GLN A 456 -15.51 -5.14 -37.23
C GLN A 456 -14.45 -6.14 -36.76
N GLU A 457 -13.57 -5.74 -35.88
CA GLU A 457 -12.58 -6.61 -35.27
C GLU A 457 -13.22 -7.71 -34.40
N ILE A 458 -14.36 -7.40 -33.79
CA ILE A 458 -15.09 -8.35 -32.93
C ILE A 458 -16.05 -9.18 -33.75
N SER A 459 -16.91 -8.54 -34.56
CA SER A 459 -17.86 -9.23 -35.42
C SER A 459 -18.05 -8.44 -36.71
N ALA A 460 -17.75 -9.07 -37.80
CA ALA A 460 -17.84 -8.49 -39.15
C ALA A 460 -19.27 -8.33 -39.67
N SER A 461 -20.25 -8.94 -39.02
CA SER A 461 -21.64 -8.78 -39.42
C SER A 461 -22.04 -7.34 -39.27
N PRO A 462 -22.34 -6.60 -40.37
CA PRO A 462 -23.03 -5.34 -40.26
C PRO A 462 -24.41 -5.65 -39.67
N ARG A 463 -24.55 -5.45 -38.36
CA ARG A 463 -25.88 -5.48 -37.74
C ARG A 463 -26.61 -4.21 -38.18
N LEU A 464 -27.13 -4.24 -39.39
CA LEU A 464 -28.31 -3.44 -39.70
C LEU A 464 -29.32 -3.77 -38.62
N ALA A 465 -29.96 -2.74 -38.07
CA ALA A 465 -31.03 -2.94 -37.11
C ALA A 465 -31.94 -4.07 -37.66
N PRO A 466 -32.17 -5.14 -36.88
CA PRO A 466 -32.86 -6.34 -37.37
C PRO A 466 -34.28 -6.10 -37.86
N GLU A 467 -34.69 -4.88 -37.92
CA GLU A 467 -36.05 -4.39 -38.13
C GLU A 467 -36.38 -3.97 -39.56
N ILE A 468 -35.42 -4.09 -40.51
CA ILE A 468 -35.67 -3.73 -41.91
C ILE A 468 -35.50 -4.99 -42.78
N GLU A 469 -36.44 -5.91 -42.67
CA GLU A 469 -36.50 -7.06 -43.58
C GLU A 469 -37.05 -6.69 -44.97
N TYR A 470 -37.73 -5.60 -45.11
CA TYR A 470 -38.37 -5.24 -46.40
C TYR A 470 -38.41 -3.73 -46.62
N TRP A 471 -38.14 -3.31 -47.85
CA TRP A 471 -38.27 -1.93 -48.30
C TRP A 471 -39.47 -1.79 -49.21
N TYR A 472 -40.20 -0.70 -49.06
CA TYR A 472 -41.29 -0.33 -49.93
C TYR A 472 -40.98 1.02 -50.55
N TYR A 473 -41.19 1.22 -51.84
CA TYR A 473 -41.23 2.52 -52.42
C TYR A 473 -42.52 2.72 -53.20
N SER A 474 -42.88 3.98 -53.34
CA SER A 474 -44.04 4.42 -54.12
C SER A 474 -43.57 5.54 -55.01
N THR A 475 -43.92 5.45 -56.23
CA THR A 475 -43.59 6.50 -57.23
C THR A 475 -44.68 7.57 -57.25
N GLN A 476 -44.26 8.85 -57.05
CA GLN A 476 -45.20 9.96 -57.11
C GLN A 476 -45.61 10.19 -58.58
N GLN A 477 -46.90 10.12 -58.85
CA GLN A 477 -47.50 10.47 -60.14
C GLN A 477 -47.47 11.97 -60.39
N ALA A 478 -47.60 12.40 -61.63
CA ALA A 478 -47.58 13.79 -62.03
C ALA A 478 -48.73 14.67 -61.44
N ASP A 479 -49.77 14.04 -60.92
CA ASP A 479 -50.88 14.67 -60.21
C ASP A 479 -50.71 14.78 -58.70
N GLY A 480 -49.50 14.36 -58.16
CA GLY A 480 -49.18 14.39 -56.75
C GLY A 480 -49.67 13.19 -55.97
N THR A 481 -50.32 12.22 -56.61
CA THR A 481 -50.70 10.94 -55.99
C THR A 481 -49.49 9.94 -56.03
N TYR A 482 -49.54 8.97 -55.20
CA TYR A 482 -48.53 7.90 -55.18
C TYR A 482 -49.16 6.58 -55.56
N ASP A 483 -48.56 5.85 -56.49
CA ASP A 483 -48.97 4.50 -56.81
C ASP A 483 -48.94 3.57 -55.63
N ALA A 484 -49.83 2.54 -55.69
CA ALA A 484 -49.82 1.51 -54.65
C ALA A 484 -48.41 0.94 -54.48
N ALA A 485 -47.96 0.89 -53.24
CA ALA A 485 -46.61 0.48 -52.94
C ALA A 485 -46.31 -0.94 -53.45
N GLU A 486 -45.40 -1.02 -54.41
CA GLU A 486 -44.85 -2.31 -54.83
C GLU A 486 -43.87 -2.83 -53.77
N VAL A 487 -44.04 -4.07 -53.33
CA VAL A 487 -43.09 -4.73 -52.41
C VAL A 487 -41.76 -4.83 -53.15
N LEU A 488 -40.82 -4.06 -52.72
CA LEU A 488 -39.50 -4.11 -53.27
C LEU A 488 -38.66 -5.15 -52.59
N GLN A 489 -37.85 -5.71 -53.38
CA GLN A 489 -36.97 -6.84 -53.18
C GLN A 489 -36.22 -6.82 -51.82
N PRO A 490 -35.78 -7.98 -51.34
CA PRO A 490 -34.92 -8.09 -50.17
C PRO A 490 -33.70 -7.14 -50.21
N ILE A 491 -33.17 -6.78 -49.07
CA ILE A 491 -32.07 -5.83 -48.90
C ILE A 491 -30.83 -6.11 -49.73
N ASP A 492 -30.61 -7.39 -50.09
CA ASP A 492 -29.52 -7.87 -50.93
C ASP A 492 -29.58 -7.43 -52.40
N THR A 493 -30.70 -6.85 -52.84
CA THR A 493 -30.85 -6.30 -54.20
C THR A 493 -30.85 -4.78 -54.32
N LEU A 494 -30.84 -4.06 -53.21
CA LEU A 494 -30.57 -2.63 -53.21
C LEU A 494 -29.09 -2.39 -53.52
N PRO A 495 -28.71 -1.30 -54.22
CA PRO A 495 -27.28 -1.04 -54.51
C PRO A 495 -26.52 -0.63 -53.25
N PHE A 496 -26.63 -1.42 -52.23
CA PHE A 496 -25.77 -1.41 -51.10
C PHE A 496 -24.50 -2.24 -51.41
N SER A 497 -23.83 -1.92 -52.53
CA SER A 497 -22.44 -2.38 -52.71
C SER A 497 -21.50 -1.89 -51.62
N ALA A 498 -21.95 -0.93 -50.83
CA ALA A 498 -21.27 -0.50 -49.60
C ALA A 498 -21.60 -1.40 -48.39
N LEU A 499 -22.57 -2.27 -48.47
CA LEU A 499 -22.92 -3.28 -47.48
C LEU A 499 -22.51 -4.70 -47.91
N SER A 500 -21.57 -4.82 -48.84
CA SER A 500 -20.85 -6.05 -49.02
C SER A 500 -20.35 -6.48 -47.65
N PRO A 501 -20.56 -7.75 -47.24
CA PRO A 501 -19.94 -8.21 -46.01
C PRO A 501 -18.47 -7.81 -46.04
N PRO A 502 -17.93 -7.30 -44.96
CA PRO A 502 -16.51 -6.93 -44.91
C PRO A 502 -15.71 -8.11 -45.43
N GLU A 503 -14.68 -7.83 -46.21
CA GLU A 503 -13.80 -8.89 -46.78
C GLU A 503 -13.13 -9.75 -45.70
N ASN A 504 -13.14 -9.31 -44.44
CA ASN A 504 -12.56 -10.00 -43.31
C ASN A 504 -13.63 -10.30 -42.25
N GLU A 505 -13.75 -11.55 -41.87
CA GLU A 505 -14.55 -12.00 -40.73
C GLU A 505 -14.00 -11.45 -39.42
N GLY A 506 -14.87 -11.09 -38.46
CA GLY A 506 -14.48 -10.66 -37.13
C GLY A 506 -14.06 -11.84 -36.26
N PHE A 507 -13.46 -11.54 -35.11
CA PHE A 507 -12.93 -12.59 -34.21
C PHE A 507 -14.01 -13.60 -33.77
N LEU A 508 -15.23 -13.10 -33.42
CA LEU A 508 -16.34 -13.96 -33.01
C LEU A 508 -16.92 -14.78 -34.17
N ASP A 509 -16.83 -14.28 -35.39
CA ASP A 509 -17.33 -14.98 -36.59
C ASP A 509 -16.43 -16.19 -36.91
N LEU A 510 -15.12 -16.07 -36.67
CA LEU A 510 -14.14 -17.12 -36.86
C LEU A 510 -14.10 -18.15 -35.73
N ASN A 511 -14.17 -17.65 -34.48
CA ASN A 511 -13.86 -18.48 -33.30
C ASN A 511 -15.10 -18.81 -32.45
N GLY A 512 -16.28 -18.16 -32.71
CA GLY A 512 -17.46 -18.26 -31.85
C GLY A 512 -17.47 -17.25 -30.67
N ASP A 513 -18.39 -17.41 -29.75
CA ASP A 513 -18.60 -16.49 -28.62
C ASP A 513 -18.30 -17.09 -27.25
N LYS A 514 -17.88 -18.34 -27.18
CA LYS A 514 -17.62 -19.06 -25.94
C LYS A 514 -16.35 -19.89 -26.03
N TYR A 515 -15.47 -19.75 -25.03
CA TYR A 515 -14.15 -20.36 -25.02
C TYR A 515 -13.83 -21.01 -23.68
N LEU A 516 -13.43 -22.27 -23.72
CA LEU A 516 -12.85 -23.00 -22.58
C LEU A 516 -11.33 -23.05 -22.75
N ASN A 517 -10.61 -22.28 -21.93
CA ASN A 517 -9.16 -22.19 -22.00
C ASN A 517 -8.49 -22.82 -20.78
N TRP A 518 -7.45 -23.61 -21.00
CA TRP A 518 -6.55 -24.12 -19.98
C TRP A 518 -5.24 -23.37 -20.07
N SER A 519 -4.80 -22.78 -18.96
CA SER A 519 -3.58 -21.97 -18.92
C SER A 519 -2.55 -22.51 -17.95
N LEU A 520 -1.28 -22.35 -18.33
CA LEU A 520 -0.10 -22.52 -17.49
C LEU A 520 0.52 -21.15 -17.31
N THR A 521 0.70 -20.73 -16.05
CA THR A 521 1.38 -19.46 -15.74
C THR A 521 2.62 -19.72 -14.91
N GLY A 522 3.78 -19.30 -15.41
CA GLY A 522 5.02 -19.20 -14.65
C GLY A 522 5.25 -17.77 -14.23
N SER A 523 5.64 -17.52 -12.98
CA SER A 523 5.93 -16.17 -12.49
C SER A 523 7.16 -16.13 -11.59
N TRP A 524 7.85 -15.01 -11.63
CA TRP A 524 8.93 -14.68 -10.70
C TRP A 524 8.66 -13.31 -10.10
N LEU A 525 8.82 -13.21 -8.79
CA LEU A 525 8.66 -11.97 -8.03
C LEU A 525 9.88 -11.76 -7.15
N GLN A 526 10.40 -10.54 -7.15
CA GLN A 526 11.41 -10.06 -6.21
C GLN A 526 10.95 -8.74 -5.60
N SER A 527 11.07 -8.58 -4.28
CA SER A 527 10.79 -7.31 -3.61
C SER A 527 11.78 -7.07 -2.46
N THR A 528 12.45 -5.92 -2.50
CA THR A 528 13.36 -5.41 -1.48
C THR A 528 12.89 -4.07 -0.92
N LEU A 529 11.63 -3.71 -1.15
CA LEU A 529 11.04 -2.45 -0.69
C LEU A 529 11.07 -2.37 0.84
N ASN A 530 11.47 -1.21 1.36
CA ASN A 530 11.54 -0.96 2.80
C ASN A 530 10.16 -0.80 3.47
N ARG A 531 9.10 -0.52 2.69
CA ARG A 531 7.71 -0.39 3.16
C ARG A 531 6.76 -0.85 2.07
N GLY A 532 5.59 -1.37 2.46
CA GLY A 532 4.54 -1.77 1.52
C GLY A 532 3.78 -0.60 0.89
N GLN A 533 3.71 0.54 1.60
CA GLN A 533 3.14 1.80 1.10
C GLN A 533 4.14 2.91 1.33
N LEU A 534 4.14 3.90 0.42
CA LEU A 534 5.04 5.04 0.48
C LEU A 534 6.51 4.63 0.65
N ALA A 535 6.96 3.63 -0.10
CA ALA A 535 8.36 3.20 -0.10
C ALA A 535 9.31 4.36 -0.45
N THR A 536 10.52 4.33 0.12
CA THR A 536 11.56 5.35 -0.11
C THR A 536 12.86 4.75 -0.63
N ARG A 537 13.01 3.43 -0.55
CA ARG A 537 14.18 2.70 -1.07
C ARG A 537 13.85 1.24 -1.36
N GLY A 538 14.64 0.64 -2.22
CA GLY A 538 14.49 -0.74 -2.64
C GLY A 538 13.85 -0.87 -4.02
N ALA A 539 13.63 -2.08 -4.46
CA ALA A 539 13.06 -2.40 -5.76
C ALA A 539 12.04 -3.53 -5.64
N SER A 540 11.05 -3.52 -6.54
CA SER A 540 10.14 -4.62 -6.75
C SER A 540 10.08 -4.93 -8.24
N GLN A 541 10.16 -6.21 -8.60
CA GLN A 541 10.11 -6.67 -9.98
C GLN A 541 9.27 -7.95 -10.06
N SER A 542 8.48 -8.05 -11.13
CA SER A 542 7.73 -9.26 -11.43
C SER A 542 7.76 -9.56 -12.92
N VAL A 543 7.90 -10.84 -13.24
CA VAL A 543 7.76 -11.38 -14.60
C VAL A 543 6.70 -12.47 -14.54
N SER A 544 5.79 -12.51 -15.48
CA SER A 544 4.84 -13.60 -15.65
C SER A 544 4.69 -13.96 -17.11
N LEU A 545 4.70 -15.26 -17.38
CA LEU A 545 4.41 -15.84 -18.69
C LEU A 545 3.19 -16.76 -18.53
N GLU A 546 2.13 -16.43 -19.21
CA GLU A 546 0.94 -17.25 -19.35
C GLU A 546 0.89 -17.87 -20.74
N ILE A 547 0.52 -19.14 -20.81
CA ILE A 547 0.36 -19.90 -22.06
C ILE A 547 -0.97 -20.63 -21.96
N ALA A 548 -1.91 -20.34 -22.84
CA ALA A 548 -3.09 -21.15 -23.06
C ALA A 548 -2.66 -22.43 -23.83
N VAL A 549 -2.75 -23.58 -23.17
CA VAL A 549 -2.16 -24.84 -23.71
C VAL A 549 -3.02 -25.44 -24.83
N PRO A 550 -2.45 -26.34 -25.66
CA PRO A 550 -3.17 -27.02 -26.79
C PRO A 550 -4.30 -27.97 -26.35
N LEU A 551 -5.13 -27.57 -25.42
CA LEU A 551 -6.39 -28.19 -24.99
C LEU A 551 -7.45 -27.08 -24.84
N SER A 552 -7.05 -25.87 -25.15
CA SER A 552 -7.87 -24.66 -25.10
C SER A 552 -8.57 -24.45 -26.43
N ASP A 553 -9.73 -23.81 -26.40
CA ASP A 553 -10.40 -23.37 -27.62
C ASP A 553 -9.61 -22.27 -28.34
N LEU A 554 -8.82 -21.49 -27.58
CA LEU A 554 -7.91 -20.47 -28.12
C LEU A 554 -6.49 -20.68 -27.58
N GLU A 555 -5.51 -20.66 -28.48
CA GLU A 555 -4.10 -20.86 -28.18
C GLU A 555 -3.34 -19.54 -28.27
N PHE A 556 -2.92 -19.02 -27.12
CA PHE A 556 -2.17 -17.77 -27.05
C PHE A 556 -1.16 -17.77 -25.91
N TYR A 557 -0.21 -16.85 -25.93
CA TYR A 557 0.68 -16.60 -24.82
C TYR A 557 0.75 -15.13 -24.50
N LYS A 558 1.08 -14.81 -23.22
CA LYS A 558 1.14 -13.44 -22.71
C LYS A 558 2.29 -13.31 -21.72
N LEU A 559 3.23 -12.44 -22.03
CA LEU A 559 4.38 -12.12 -21.19
C LEU A 559 4.19 -10.73 -20.61
N ASN A 560 4.29 -10.61 -19.29
CA ASN A 560 4.25 -9.34 -18.58
C ASN A 560 5.50 -9.16 -17.73
N TYR A 561 6.09 -7.98 -17.77
CA TYR A 561 7.11 -7.51 -16.85
C TYR A 561 6.64 -6.22 -16.19
N ARG A 562 6.74 -6.15 -14.86
CA ARG A 562 6.53 -4.92 -14.11
C ARG A 562 7.70 -4.71 -13.16
N GLY A 563 8.25 -3.50 -13.14
CA GLY A 563 9.35 -3.14 -12.26
C GLY A 563 9.17 -1.75 -11.68
N GLU A 564 9.58 -1.60 -10.42
CA GLU A 564 9.69 -0.30 -9.75
C GLU A 564 10.93 -0.25 -8.87
N VAL A 565 11.52 0.92 -8.74
CA VAL A 565 12.70 1.13 -7.91
C VAL A 565 12.67 2.52 -7.29
N TYR A 566 13.06 2.59 -6.02
CA TYR A 566 13.12 3.81 -5.22
C TYR A 566 14.57 4.09 -4.84
N PHE A 567 15.10 5.23 -5.28
CA PHE A 567 16.43 5.73 -4.94
C PHE A 567 16.32 6.97 -4.05
N PRO A 568 16.75 6.91 -2.78
CA PRO A 568 16.87 8.12 -1.98
C PRO A 568 17.92 9.04 -2.62
N LEU A 569 17.57 10.32 -2.84
CA LEU A 569 18.46 11.32 -3.42
C LEU A 569 19.17 12.08 -2.29
N PHE A 570 18.68 13.24 -1.94
CA PHE A 570 19.19 14.08 -0.85
C PHE A 570 18.04 14.49 0.08
N GLY A 571 18.33 14.59 1.37
CA GLY A 571 17.29 14.88 2.36
C GLY A 571 16.15 13.87 2.31
N GLU A 572 14.94 14.35 2.11
CA GLU A 572 13.72 13.51 2.00
C GLU A 572 13.25 13.29 0.56
N PHE A 573 14.07 13.67 -0.43
CA PHE A 573 13.75 13.46 -1.85
C PHE A 573 14.06 12.02 -2.26
N THR A 574 13.13 11.42 -3.00
CA THR A 574 13.28 10.06 -3.53
C THR A 574 12.96 10.04 -5.01
N LEU A 575 13.81 9.45 -5.82
CA LEU A 575 13.51 9.14 -7.21
C LEU A 575 12.80 7.79 -7.27
N HIS A 576 11.62 7.76 -7.83
CA HIS A 576 10.85 6.55 -8.13
C HIS A 576 10.81 6.35 -9.64
N LEU A 577 11.26 5.20 -10.09
CA LEU A 577 11.14 4.77 -11.48
C LEU A 577 10.24 3.56 -11.54
N ARG A 578 9.28 3.57 -12.45
CA ARG A 578 8.35 2.47 -12.71
C ARG A 578 8.32 2.16 -14.19
N GLY A 579 8.20 0.88 -14.55
CA GLY A 579 8.01 0.44 -15.93
C GLY A 579 7.16 -0.80 -16.01
N GLU A 580 6.39 -0.89 -17.09
CA GLU A 580 5.59 -2.06 -17.43
C GLU A 580 5.79 -2.39 -18.92
N LEU A 581 6.02 -3.67 -19.21
CA LEU A 581 6.15 -4.20 -20.55
C LEU A 581 5.23 -5.39 -20.70
N GLY A 582 4.45 -5.42 -21.78
CA GLY A 582 3.55 -6.51 -22.12
C GLY A 582 3.76 -6.95 -23.56
N TYR A 583 3.73 -8.25 -23.81
CA TYR A 583 3.69 -8.82 -25.14
C TYR A 583 2.83 -10.07 -25.14
N GLY A 584 1.94 -10.21 -26.11
CA GLY A 584 1.16 -11.41 -26.30
C GLY A 584 0.90 -11.65 -27.77
N ASP A 585 0.67 -12.91 -28.13
CA ASP A 585 0.29 -13.28 -29.49
C ASP A 585 -0.44 -14.63 -29.50
N GLY A 586 -1.13 -14.93 -30.60
CA GLY A 586 -1.69 -16.24 -30.86
C GLY A 586 -0.61 -17.24 -31.29
N TYR A 587 -0.92 -18.53 -31.22
CA TYR A 587 -0.14 -19.60 -31.82
C TYR A 587 -1.06 -20.75 -32.18
N GLY A 588 -0.53 -21.75 -32.91
CA GLY A 588 -1.34 -22.90 -33.35
C GLY A 588 -2.44 -22.49 -34.31
N ASP A 589 -3.68 -22.77 -33.91
CA ASP A 589 -4.87 -22.42 -34.70
C ASP A 589 -5.40 -21.00 -34.42
N THR A 590 -4.83 -20.30 -33.43
CA THR A 590 -5.19 -18.91 -33.10
C THR A 590 -4.16 -17.96 -33.71
N SER A 591 -4.60 -17.10 -34.64
CA SER A 591 -3.72 -16.24 -35.44
C SER A 591 -3.23 -14.99 -34.74
N GLU A 592 -3.93 -14.52 -33.70
CA GLU A 592 -3.64 -13.27 -32.99
C GLU A 592 -4.01 -13.40 -31.51
N LEU A 593 -3.49 -12.49 -30.68
CA LEU A 593 -3.94 -12.42 -29.29
C LEU A 593 -5.44 -12.11 -29.25
N PRO A 594 -6.26 -12.89 -28.52
CA PRO A 594 -7.68 -12.59 -28.39
C PRO A 594 -7.91 -11.15 -27.91
N PHE A 595 -8.80 -10.42 -28.57
CA PHE A 595 -9.00 -8.98 -28.31
C PHE A 595 -9.37 -8.66 -26.85
N TYR A 596 -10.03 -9.56 -26.13
CA TYR A 596 -10.37 -9.40 -24.72
C TYR A 596 -9.17 -9.61 -23.77
N GLU A 597 -8.03 -10.08 -24.31
CA GLU A 597 -6.73 -10.19 -23.62
C GLU A 597 -5.76 -9.05 -24.01
N HIS A 598 -6.17 -8.11 -24.86
CA HIS A 598 -5.37 -6.98 -25.26
C HIS A 598 -4.92 -6.14 -24.08
N PHE A 599 -3.79 -5.48 -24.23
CA PHE A 599 -3.30 -4.45 -23.33
C PHE A 599 -3.95 -3.11 -23.68
N PHE A 600 -4.07 -2.27 -22.65
CA PHE A 600 -4.56 -0.91 -22.77
C PHE A 600 -3.62 0.05 -22.05
N ALA A 601 -3.55 1.30 -22.49
CA ALA A 601 -2.76 2.36 -21.88
C ALA A 601 -3.54 3.67 -21.79
N GLY A 602 -3.05 4.58 -20.92
CA GLY A 602 -3.71 5.83 -20.57
C GLY A 602 -4.42 5.76 -19.22
N GLY A 603 -4.58 6.91 -18.59
CA GLY A 603 -5.23 7.03 -17.29
C GLY A 603 -4.30 7.12 -16.11
N PHE A 604 -4.89 7.19 -14.94
CA PHE A 604 -4.21 7.47 -13.67
C PHE A 604 -3.10 6.49 -13.31
N GLY A 605 -3.28 5.20 -13.58
CA GLY A 605 -2.31 4.13 -13.26
C GLY A 605 -1.29 3.84 -14.36
N SER A 606 -1.37 4.54 -15.49
CA SER A 606 -0.62 4.31 -16.72
C SER A 606 0.08 5.61 -17.15
N VAL A 607 -0.32 6.24 -18.25
CA VAL A 607 0.18 7.53 -18.72
C VAL A 607 -0.82 8.60 -18.32
N ARG A 608 -0.53 9.35 -17.26
CA ARG A 608 -1.41 10.39 -16.72
C ARG A 608 -1.57 11.56 -17.71
N GLY A 609 -2.74 12.23 -17.68
CA GLY A 609 -3.07 13.30 -18.61
C GLY A 609 -3.83 12.84 -19.85
N TYR A 610 -3.90 11.54 -20.07
CA TYR A 610 -4.77 10.90 -21.06
C TYR A 610 -5.91 10.16 -20.36
N GLU A 611 -7.05 10.07 -21.00
CA GLU A 611 -8.18 9.32 -20.46
C GLU A 611 -7.87 7.82 -20.41
N ALA A 612 -8.51 7.13 -19.48
CA ALA A 612 -8.24 5.72 -19.24
C ALA A 612 -8.52 4.85 -20.47
N ASN A 613 -7.58 3.99 -20.83
CA ASN A 613 -7.63 3.02 -21.93
C ASN A 613 -7.71 3.63 -23.35
N THR A 614 -7.46 4.92 -23.53
CA THR A 614 -7.68 5.60 -24.82
C THR A 614 -6.44 5.69 -25.70
N LEU A 615 -5.26 5.27 -25.21
CA LEU A 615 -4.05 5.27 -26.01
C LEU A 615 -3.91 4.02 -26.87
N GLY A 616 -3.34 4.17 -28.06
CA GLY A 616 -2.99 3.09 -28.96
C GLY A 616 -4.03 2.85 -30.07
N PRO A 617 -4.11 1.60 -30.55
CA PRO A 617 -4.99 1.22 -31.63
C PRO A 617 -6.47 1.45 -31.32
N ARG A 618 -7.16 1.98 -32.32
CA ARG A 618 -8.61 2.14 -32.33
C ARG A 618 -9.26 1.11 -33.23
N SER A 619 -10.54 0.87 -33.07
CA SER A 619 -11.31 -0.02 -33.93
C SER A 619 -11.49 0.55 -35.34
N THR A 620 -11.87 -0.30 -36.28
CA THR A 620 -12.45 0.13 -37.53
C THR A 620 -13.79 0.79 -37.24
N PRO A 621 -14.04 2.06 -37.68
CA PRO A 621 -15.28 2.74 -37.38
C PRO A 621 -16.48 1.94 -37.84
N PRO A 622 -17.48 1.67 -36.98
CA PRO A 622 -18.69 1.01 -37.42
C PRO A 622 -19.46 1.94 -38.37
N SER A 623 -19.75 1.45 -39.59
CA SER A 623 -20.59 2.17 -40.52
C SER A 623 -22.05 1.99 -40.11
N VAL A 624 -22.63 3.01 -39.52
CA VAL A 624 -24.08 3.03 -39.20
C VAL A 624 -24.80 3.73 -40.31
N TYR A 625 -25.65 3.00 -41.01
CA TYR A 625 -26.54 3.60 -42.01
C TYR A 625 -27.89 3.85 -41.37
N THR A 626 -28.30 5.09 -41.27
CA THR A 626 -29.68 5.45 -40.92
C THR A 626 -30.39 5.99 -42.14
N ALA A 627 -31.53 5.41 -42.46
CA ALA A 627 -32.41 5.98 -43.45
C ALA A 627 -33.07 7.22 -42.86
N ASN A 628 -32.71 8.37 -43.39
CA ASN A 628 -33.20 9.66 -42.90
C ASN A 628 -34.54 9.95 -43.54
N THR A 629 -35.60 9.21 -43.27
CA THR A 629 -36.93 9.76 -43.46
C THR A 629 -38.07 8.73 -43.54
N ALA A 630 -39.23 9.18 -43.18
CA ALA A 630 -40.46 8.41 -43.08
C ALA A 630 -41.02 7.99 -44.46
N VAL A 631 -41.20 6.69 -44.72
CA VAL A 631 -42.07 6.26 -45.83
C VAL A 631 -43.50 6.32 -45.36
N THR A 632 -44.27 7.17 -45.98
CA THR A 632 -45.69 7.18 -45.82
C THR A 632 -46.29 6.25 -46.87
N ALA A 633 -46.75 5.07 -46.46
CA ALA A 633 -47.55 4.25 -47.34
C ALA A 633 -48.95 4.88 -47.47
N ILE A 634 -49.53 4.70 -48.61
CA ILE A 634 -50.84 5.21 -48.91
C ILE A 634 -51.83 4.04 -48.93
N ASP A 635 -52.99 4.18 -48.26
CA ASP A 635 -54.03 3.19 -48.24
C ASP A 635 -54.77 3.15 -49.60
N GLU A 636 -55.65 2.17 -49.74
CA GLU A 636 -56.50 2.01 -50.97
C GLU A 636 -57.30 3.25 -51.38
N ASN A 637 -57.35 4.25 -50.49
CA ASN A 637 -58.06 5.50 -50.69
C ASN A 637 -57.11 6.71 -50.90
N GLY A 638 -55.82 6.48 -51.09
CA GLY A 638 -54.79 7.51 -51.28
C GLY A 638 -54.44 8.30 -50.05
N ARG A 639 -54.65 7.75 -48.80
CA ARG A 639 -54.31 8.39 -47.55
C ARG A 639 -53.00 7.85 -47.00
N PRO A 640 -52.12 8.70 -46.44
CA PRO A 640 -50.93 8.26 -45.80
C PRO A 640 -51.27 7.32 -44.64
N THR A 641 -50.76 6.11 -44.68
CA THR A 641 -50.84 5.16 -43.55
C THR A 641 -49.50 5.08 -42.91
N GLN A 642 -49.46 5.09 -41.60
CA GLN A 642 -48.24 4.74 -40.87
C GLN A 642 -48.11 3.24 -40.85
N PHE A 643 -47.01 2.72 -41.38
CA PHE A 643 -46.63 1.34 -41.14
C PHE A 643 -46.00 1.20 -39.76
N GLY A 644 -46.57 0.34 -38.94
CA GLY A 644 -45.94 -0.08 -37.72
C GLY A 644 -45.01 -1.25 -38.03
N GLY A 645 -43.76 -1.19 -37.53
CA GLY A 645 -42.92 -2.35 -37.45
C GLY A 645 -43.54 -3.43 -36.52
N PRO A 646 -42.93 -4.61 -36.40
CA PRO A 646 -43.41 -5.70 -35.52
C PRO A 646 -43.68 -5.30 -34.08
N ASP A 647 -43.09 -4.18 -33.62
CA ASP A 647 -43.23 -3.59 -32.29
C ASP A 647 -44.33 -2.50 -32.20
N GLY A 648 -45.08 -2.26 -33.26
CA GLY A 648 -46.16 -1.27 -33.34
C GLY A 648 -45.68 0.18 -33.46
N ARG A 649 -44.38 0.42 -33.69
CA ARG A 649 -43.81 1.76 -33.95
C ARG A 649 -43.78 2.02 -35.44
N GLY A 650 -44.29 3.18 -35.86
CA GLY A 650 -44.29 3.60 -37.26
C GLY A 650 -42.92 4.17 -37.65
N TYR A 651 -42.27 3.55 -38.60
CA TYR A 651 -41.08 4.12 -39.24
C TYR A 651 -41.50 4.69 -40.61
N GLY A 652 -41.08 5.91 -40.88
CA GLY A 652 -41.39 6.53 -42.13
C GLY A 652 -40.10 6.96 -42.86
N TYR A 653 -40.04 6.80 -44.20
CA TYR A 653 -38.93 7.21 -45.05
C TYR A 653 -39.45 8.13 -46.16
N THR A 654 -38.71 9.19 -46.56
CA THR A 654 -38.98 9.96 -47.77
C THR A 654 -38.06 9.52 -48.89
N VAL A 655 -38.67 9.26 -50.04
CA VAL A 655 -37.95 9.01 -51.29
C VAL A 655 -37.55 10.37 -51.89
N ASP A 656 -36.32 10.52 -52.33
CA ASP A 656 -35.89 11.68 -53.09
C ASP A 656 -36.66 11.70 -54.43
N PRO A 657 -37.46 12.71 -54.65
CA PRO A 657 -38.32 12.75 -55.85
C PRO A 657 -37.52 12.87 -57.16
N GLN A 658 -36.28 13.26 -57.15
CA GLN A 658 -35.42 13.40 -58.32
C GLN A 658 -34.71 12.12 -58.70
N THR A 659 -34.32 11.29 -57.69
CA THR A 659 -33.52 10.09 -57.88
C THR A 659 -34.32 8.81 -57.73
N GLY A 660 -35.55 8.88 -57.17
CA GLY A 660 -36.35 7.70 -56.81
C GLY A 660 -35.69 6.79 -55.75
N LYS A 661 -34.68 7.30 -55.05
CA LYS A 661 -33.93 6.55 -54.04
C LYS A 661 -34.18 7.15 -52.66
N ILE A 662 -34.08 6.29 -51.64
CA ILE A 662 -34.09 6.73 -50.25
C ILE A 662 -32.71 7.31 -49.95
N PRO A 663 -32.62 8.59 -49.55
CA PRO A 663 -31.33 9.13 -49.14
C PRO A 663 -30.88 8.44 -47.87
N VAL A 664 -29.78 7.74 -47.98
CA VAL A 664 -29.11 7.08 -46.84
C VAL A 664 -28.00 8.00 -46.36
N GLN A 665 -28.07 8.39 -45.11
CA GLN A 665 -27.01 9.14 -44.49
C GLN A 665 -26.13 8.14 -43.73
N GLN A 666 -24.89 8.11 -44.10
CA GLN A 666 -23.88 7.33 -43.40
C GLN A 666 -23.37 8.16 -42.23
N PHE A 667 -23.50 7.62 -41.01
CA PHE A 667 -22.90 8.18 -39.83
C PHE A 667 -21.67 7.32 -39.49
N TYR A 668 -20.55 7.98 -39.36
CA TYR A 668 -19.34 7.35 -38.78
C TYR A 668 -19.35 7.64 -37.28
N ASN A 669 -19.45 6.61 -36.45
CA ASN A 669 -19.15 6.77 -35.06
C ASN A 669 -17.63 6.94 -34.92
N GLU A 670 -17.18 7.66 -33.88
CA GLU A 670 -15.79 7.71 -33.55
C GLU A 670 -15.28 6.30 -33.26
N PRO A 671 -14.05 5.94 -33.71
CA PRO A 671 -13.51 4.60 -33.51
C PRO A 671 -13.22 4.38 -32.04
N ASP A 672 -13.74 3.30 -31.47
CA ASP A 672 -13.54 2.94 -30.07
C ASP A 672 -12.08 2.52 -29.81
N PRO A 673 -11.53 2.77 -28.61
CA PRO A 673 -10.27 2.17 -28.18
C PRO A 673 -10.35 0.65 -28.22
N PHE A 674 -9.34 0.01 -28.84
CA PHE A 674 -9.34 -1.44 -29.05
C PHE A 674 -8.17 -2.12 -28.35
N GLY A 675 -7.16 -1.35 -27.89
CA GLY A 675 -5.96 -1.86 -27.30
C GLY A 675 -5.05 -2.58 -28.32
N GLY A 676 -4.11 -3.38 -27.83
CA GLY A 676 -3.17 -4.09 -28.69
C GLY A 676 -2.43 -5.19 -27.95
N ASN A 677 -1.56 -5.87 -28.68
CA ASN A 677 -0.82 -7.01 -28.17
C ASN A 677 0.57 -6.68 -27.58
N VAL A 678 0.99 -5.40 -27.64
CA VAL A 678 2.27 -4.93 -27.07
C VAL A 678 2.03 -3.70 -26.20
N LEU A 679 2.50 -3.75 -24.95
CA LEU A 679 2.45 -2.63 -24.01
C LEU A 679 3.85 -2.15 -23.69
N PHE A 680 4.02 -0.83 -23.69
CA PHE A 680 5.19 -0.16 -23.16
C PHE A 680 4.76 1.02 -22.29
N GLU A 681 5.11 0.99 -21.01
CA GLU A 681 4.87 2.09 -20.07
C GLU A 681 6.08 2.35 -19.20
N GLY A 682 6.30 3.61 -18.87
CA GLY A 682 7.32 4.05 -17.95
C GLY A 682 6.95 5.34 -17.24
N SER A 683 7.37 5.45 -16.00
CA SER A 683 7.18 6.67 -15.19
C SER A 683 8.44 6.98 -14.39
N ALA A 684 8.81 8.24 -14.36
CA ALA A 684 9.88 8.76 -13.51
C ALA A 684 9.31 9.85 -12.62
N GLU A 685 9.38 9.64 -11.31
CA GLU A 685 8.80 10.53 -10.31
C GLU A 685 9.86 10.99 -9.32
N VAL A 686 9.91 12.28 -9.05
CA VAL A 686 10.64 12.83 -7.92
C VAL A 686 9.65 13.05 -6.80
N LEU A 687 9.76 12.21 -5.77
CA LEU A 687 8.93 12.26 -4.57
C LEU A 687 9.56 13.20 -3.57
N PHE A 688 8.74 14.06 -2.94
CA PHE A 688 9.20 15.02 -1.94
C PHE A 688 8.12 15.27 -0.89
N PRO A 689 8.51 15.67 0.34
CA PRO A 689 7.55 16.01 1.38
C PRO A 689 6.77 17.28 1.01
N MET A 690 5.49 17.30 1.35
CA MET A 690 4.66 18.49 1.12
C MET A 690 5.21 19.67 1.95
N PRO A 691 5.55 20.81 1.33
CA PRO A 691 5.98 21.98 2.07
C PRO A 691 4.89 22.45 3.04
N PHE A 692 5.29 22.95 4.21
CA PHE A 692 4.41 23.49 5.26
C PHE A 692 3.61 22.49 6.09
N ILE A 693 3.70 21.18 5.84
CA ILE A 693 3.02 20.14 6.63
C ILE A 693 4.05 19.40 7.48
N LYS A 694 3.81 19.35 8.81
CA LYS A 694 4.71 18.68 9.77
C LYS A 694 4.54 17.15 9.77
N ASP A 695 3.32 16.65 9.64
CA ASP A 695 3.07 15.20 9.50
C ASP A 695 3.38 14.76 8.07
N ARG A 696 4.58 14.20 7.91
CA ARG A 696 5.12 13.72 6.63
C ARG A 696 4.89 12.23 6.40
N SER A 697 4.28 11.54 7.35
CA SER A 697 4.11 10.09 7.30
C SER A 697 2.95 9.66 6.41
N SER A 698 1.92 10.50 6.29
CA SER A 698 0.68 10.21 5.58
C SER A 698 0.53 10.91 4.23
N LEU A 699 1.38 11.91 3.92
CA LEU A 699 1.25 12.74 2.73
C LEU A 699 2.55 12.75 1.92
N ARG A 700 2.42 12.60 0.59
CA ARG A 700 3.54 12.61 -0.35
C ARG A 700 3.19 13.40 -1.60
N SER A 701 4.09 14.23 -2.06
CA SER A 701 4.02 14.95 -3.34
C SER A 701 4.97 14.33 -4.35
N ALA A 702 4.63 14.45 -5.62
CA ALA A 702 5.44 13.97 -6.73
C ALA A 702 5.47 14.97 -7.88
N LEU A 703 6.62 15.14 -8.51
CA LEU A 703 6.74 15.63 -9.89
C LEU A 703 7.00 14.42 -10.76
N PHE A 704 6.26 14.26 -11.85
CA PHE A 704 6.38 13.07 -12.67
C PHE A 704 6.52 13.38 -14.16
N PHE A 705 7.13 12.43 -14.84
CA PHE A 705 7.19 12.31 -16.29
C PHE A 705 6.77 10.89 -16.65
N ASP A 706 5.69 10.77 -17.43
CA ASP A 706 5.19 9.48 -17.89
C ASP A 706 5.40 9.32 -19.39
N VAL A 707 5.66 8.10 -19.82
CA VAL A 707 5.79 7.70 -21.20
C VAL A 707 5.14 6.36 -21.43
N GLY A 708 4.42 6.19 -22.52
CA GLY A 708 3.87 4.88 -22.88
C GLY A 708 2.96 4.92 -24.07
N ASN A 709 2.66 3.74 -24.57
CA ASN A 709 1.60 3.48 -25.54
C ASN A 709 1.35 1.97 -25.65
N VAL A 710 0.28 1.65 -26.36
CA VAL A 710 -0.03 0.28 -26.80
C VAL A 710 0.16 0.19 -28.31
N PHE A 711 0.68 -0.93 -28.76
CA PHE A 711 0.91 -1.23 -30.16
C PHE A 711 0.22 -2.54 -30.53
N ASN A 712 -0.12 -2.68 -31.81
CA ASN A 712 -0.65 -3.94 -32.33
C ASN A 712 0.17 -4.39 -33.54
N THR A 713 0.73 -5.59 -33.49
CA THR A 713 1.49 -6.15 -34.61
C THR A 713 0.61 -6.70 -35.72
N ASN A 714 -0.69 -6.87 -35.45
CA ASN A 714 -1.69 -7.47 -36.35
C ASN A 714 -2.77 -6.44 -36.74
N CYS A 715 -2.36 -5.27 -37.23
CA CYS A 715 -3.31 -4.24 -37.66
C CYS A 715 -4.13 -4.65 -38.88
N ARG A 716 -5.43 -4.38 -38.86
CA ARG A 716 -6.31 -4.52 -40.04
C ARG A 716 -6.21 -3.29 -40.93
N GLU A 717 -6.47 -3.44 -42.23
CA GLU A 717 -6.26 -2.39 -43.25
C GLU A 717 -7.04 -1.09 -42.95
N ASN A 718 -8.24 -1.19 -42.38
CA ASN A 718 -9.12 -0.07 -42.10
C ASN A 718 -9.16 0.34 -40.60
N GLN A 719 -8.31 -0.26 -39.81
CA GLN A 719 -8.23 0.03 -38.40
C GLN A 719 -7.59 1.40 -38.14
N VAL A 720 -8.23 2.23 -37.32
CA VAL A 720 -7.76 3.60 -37.06
C VAL A 720 -6.66 3.58 -36.01
N ASN A 721 -5.63 4.41 -36.21
CA ASN A 721 -4.51 4.59 -35.28
C ASN A 721 -3.82 3.26 -34.89
N CYS A 722 -3.90 2.24 -35.76
CA CYS A 722 -3.22 0.99 -35.53
C CYS A 722 -1.83 1.02 -36.20
N PHE A 723 -0.83 0.70 -35.42
CA PHE A 723 0.57 0.69 -35.84
C PHE A 723 1.35 -0.39 -35.10
N GLY A 724 2.35 -0.96 -35.73
CA GLY A 724 3.32 -1.81 -35.09
C GLY A 724 4.20 -1.04 -34.10
N ILE A 725 5.20 -1.71 -33.52
CA ILE A 725 6.10 -1.09 -32.54
C ILE A 725 6.85 0.06 -33.19
N ASP A 726 6.50 1.29 -32.81
CA ASP A 726 7.15 2.51 -33.27
C ASP A 726 7.37 3.47 -32.10
N ALA A 727 8.63 3.80 -31.82
CA ALA A 727 8.99 4.74 -30.77
C ALA A 727 8.48 6.18 -31.04
N GLY A 728 8.18 6.52 -32.31
CA GLY A 728 7.58 7.81 -32.68
C GLY A 728 6.16 7.97 -32.20
N GLU A 729 5.46 6.88 -31.93
CA GLU A 729 4.10 6.85 -31.45
C GLU A 729 3.98 6.82 -29.93
N LEU A 730 5.09 6.84 -29.20
CA LEU A 730 5.05 6.96 -27.73
C LEU A 730 4.43 8.30 -27.31
N ARG A 731 3.56 8.25 -26.33
CA ARG A 731 2.93 9.42 -25.71
C ARG A 731 3.66 9.80 -24.45
N TYR A 732 3.78 11.11 -24.21
CA TYR A 732 4.50 11.67 -23.08
C TYR A 732 3.61 12.63 -22.31
N SER A 733 3.75 12.64 -21.00
CA SER A 733 3.12 13.64 -20.14
C SER A 733 4.04 14.07 -19.00
N VAL A 734 3.79 15.27 -18.47
CA VAL A 734 4.44 15.79 -17.26
C VAL A 734 3.38 16.31 -16.32
N GLY A 735 3.63 16.21 -15.03
CA GLY A 735 2.65 16.69 -14.07
C GLY A 735 3.11 16.68 -12.62
N ILE A 736 2.16 17.02 -11.77
CA ILE A 736 2.30 16.97 -10.32
C ILE A 736 1.25 16.05 -9.74
N GLY A 737 1.62 15.32 -8.69
CA GLY A 737 0.72 14.43 -7.97
C GLY A 737 0.82 14.62 -6.45
N VAL A 738 -0.26 14.33 -5.75
CA VAL A 738 -0.31 14.31 -4.29
C VAL A 738 -1.05 13.07 -3.85
N THR A 739 -0.42 12.29 -2.98
CA THR A 739 -1.03 11.13 -2.34
C THR A 739 -1.16 11.37 -0.84
N TRP A 740 -2.37 11.21 -0.33
CA TRP A 740 -2.68 11.31 1.09
C TRP A 740 -3.26 9.99 1.60
N LEU A 741 -2.59 9.36 2.58
CA LEU A 741 -3.11 8.20 3.29
C LEU A 741 -4.13 8.66 4.32
N SER A 742 -5.39 8.72 3.94
CA SER A 742 -6.50 9.08 4.82
C SER A 742 -7.01 7.87 5.60
N GLY A 743 -7.84 8.11 6.64
CA GLY A 743 -8.52 7.03 7.36
C GLY A 743 -9.48 6.18 6.50
N PHE A 744 -9.84 6.66 5.31
CA PHE A 744 -10.68 5.96 4.32
C PHE A 744 -9.86 5.27 3.21
N GLY A 745 -8.53 5.29 3.32
CA GLY A 745 -7.61 4.79 2.31
C GLY A 745 -6.83 5.90 1.60
N PRO A 746 -5.96 5.52 0.65
CA PRO A 746 -5.18 6.49 -0.12
C PRO A 746 -6.10 7.34 -1.00
N LEU A 747 -5.91 8.65 -0.93
CA LEU A 747 -6.53 9.64 -1.79
C LEU A 747 -5.42 10.25 -2.64
N THR A 748 -5.53 10.09 -3.95
CA THR A 748 -4.49 10.59 -4.86
C THR A 748 -5.10 11.51 -5.91
N PHE A 749 -4.42 12.63 -6.12
CA PHE A 749 -4.72 13.63 -7.14
C PHE A 749 -3.55 13.78 -8.07
N SER A 750 -3.82 13.98 -9.36
CA SER A 750 -2.81 14.35 -10.35
C SER A 750 -3.31 15.44 -11.28
N LEU A 751 -2.39 16.35 -11.63
CA LEU A 751 -2.55 17.32 -12.70
C LEU A 751 -1.46 17.04 -13.72
N ALA A 752 -1.84 16.62 -14.91
CA ALA A 752 -0.92 16.20 -15.95
C ALA A 752 -1.17 16.96 -17.26
N LYS A 753 -0.10 17.29 -17.94
CA LYS A 753 -0.11 17.91 -19.27
C LYS A 753 0.43 16.93 -20.31
N PRO A 754 -0.40 16.45 -21.23
CA PRO A 754 0.08 15.73 -22.41
C PRO A 754 1.02 16.60 -23.26
N LEU A 755 2.11 16.04 -23.74
CA LEU A 755 3.12 16.78 -24.51
C LEU A 755 2.97 16.60 -26.02
N ASN A 756 2.56 15.41 -26.47
CA ASN A 756 2.50 15.03 -27.90
C ASN A 756 1.23 14.25 -28.24
N ALA A 757 0.08 14.64 -27.69
CA ALA A 757 -1.20 13.97 -27.97
C ALA A 757 -1.55 14.06 -29.46
N SER A 758 -1.98 12.93 -30.01
CA SER A 758 -2.59 12.82 -31.34
C SER A 758 -4.03 13.36 -31.35
N PRO A 759 -4.60 13.69 -32.49
CA PRO A 759 -6.01 14.09 -32.59
C PRO A 759 -7.03 13.04 -32.09
N VAL A 760 -6.64 11.77 -32.12
CA VAL A 760 -7.51 10.66 -31.64
C VAL A 760 -7.33 10.35 -30.17
N ASP A 761 -6.32 10.95 -29.51
CA ASP A 761 -6.06 10.73 -28.08
C ASP A 761 -7.01 11.59 -27.23
N GLU A 762 -7.67 10.97 -26.28
CA GLU A 762 -8.53 11.68 -25.33
C GLU A 762 -7.72 12.16 -24.14
N ARG A 763 -7.95 13.42 -23.74
CA ARG A 763 -7.13 14.11 -22.74
C ARG A 763 -7.91 14.29 -21.44
N GLU A 764 -7.31 13.90 -20.33
CA GLU A 764 -7.86 14.09 -19.00
C GLU A 764 -6.78 14.70 -18.08
N VAL A 765 -6.76 16.03 -18.01
CA VAL A 765 -5.70 16.80 -17.32
C VAL A 765 -5.75 16.62 -15.81
N PHE A 766 -6.93 16.52 -15.22
CA PHE A 766 -7.13 16.30 -13.78
C PHE A 766 -7.67 14.91 -13.52
N GLN A 767 -6.96 14.15 -12.71
CA GLN A 767 -7.35 12.79 -12.37
C GLN A 767 -7.27 12.59 -10.85
N PHE A 768 -8.21 11.84 -10.28
CA PHE A 768 -8.20 11.50 -8.86
C PHE A 768 -8.74 10.11 -8.58
N THR A 769 -8.26 9.50 -7.48
CA THR A 769 -8.76 8.23 -6.96
C THR A 769 -8.89 8.28 -5.45
N LEU A 770 -9.86 7.58 -4.90
CA LEU A 770 -10.09 7.38 -3.47
C LEU A 770 -10.17 5.89 -3.16
N GLY A 771 -9.41 5.41 -2.17
CA GLY A 771 -9.44 4.01 -1.73
C GLY A 771 -8.69 3.03 -2.64
N ARG A 772 -8.10 3.51 -3.76
CA ARG A 772 -7.24 2.73 -4.64
C ARG A 772 -5.81 3.25 -4.48
N GLY A 773 -4.93 2.44 -3.87
CA GLY A 773 -3.49 2.71 -3.88
C GLY A 773 -2.89 2.43 -5.27
N PHE A 774 -1.71 3.02 -5.53
CA PHE A 774 -0.89 2.70 -6.70
C PHE A 774 -0.40 1.26 -6.64
#